data_794fb5829dbf688cca6efb1997109fc6
#
_entry.id   794fb5829dbf688cca6efb1997109fc6
#
_cell.length_a   1.000
_cell.length_b   1.000
_cell.length_c   1.000
_cell.angle_alpha   90.00
_cell.angle_beta   90.00
_cell.angle_gamma   90.00
#
_symmetry.space_group_name_H-M   'P 1'
#
loop_
_entity.id
_entity.type
_entity.pdbx_description
1 polymer ?
#
loop_
_entity_poly.entity_id
_entity_poly.type
_entity_poly.pdbx_seq_one_letter_code
_entity_poly.pdbx_strand_id
1 'polypeptide(L)'
;MRKLLLTIAFTVIFATAMKASVNIGAKEYAADTLFHRVIGPGIVNTIIRLPEYPLNVYLLEADMSNPYNRIETAQGQNLLGKTEGLVSMAQRYSTNGKRVLAGCNANFWCVSGQGAQSNYMLGSPLGGVVRNDTVIVNTNNVNDTWDGGPSRTACSAIDHDKNLIFGHFNWTGTVNSNRLASPLAIHKVNKRNLPNELCLWNEYFGRSRAFETNWVEHNTTGSNDADNYYLAFAEGSSWQVGKPMTFTIQKIVKAADRQSLGSYDACITATGEMKALMEVHQEGDVITVTHGWTTNEPETSPTTPWIENLVEGNAPVMHNGELTGRNYDETYNSQVYSRTGYGCSADGKKLYMIVIDKSQHPTYGLSSGCSTEVMCQILKSLYPDISEVVNYDAGGSAQMLVNGAIINKTTEGTPRAVATGWLIESIAPADQEVASIRFADAALRLPIYASYHPQIIAYNQYGDVVNENLQGFTLSCDASLGTTNGAQLNVGGNVLTGTLTASYNGITTTLNITTLYAQPAISLKPVITVDHQAWPIEVTATVNAQTFFYDAALLDWTIDDPTVAVVENGKLRGLKNGKTAITCKIGEFVDTDSVSVEISPTPYLYQTWDGWTLKGSGATKLVLNADGLLTYTYGSSRAPYIKMLKDLTLYSLPDEVGLTFNSTAPIEYIQIDARNLNITSANYQKFDNGGTGFEAGTDYTILLDLEQMGGNTHLTTYPIKLQEIRFVPNKTTATAGEQSIAIKALYAHYKHQALIGDINADGEVNVSDVTALVNRILGDTTYPDTTCDINADGEVNVTDVTALVNRLLE
;
A
#
# COMPACT_ATOMS: atom_id res chain seq x y z
N MET A 1 -21.43 42.56 -21.54
CA MET A 1 -21.86 41.19 -21.38
C MET A 1 -21.45 40.69 -19.98
N ARG A 2 -22.41 40.63 -19.08
CA ARG A 2 -22.18 40.26 -17.66
C ARG A 2 -21.95 38.76 -17.60
N LYS A 3 -20.78 38.33 -17.09
CA LYS A 3 -20.53 36.94 -16.69
C LYS A 3 -21.38 36.66 -15.44
N LEU A 4 -22.36 35.81 -15.58
CA LEU A 4 -23.14 35.27 -14.48
C LEU A 4 -22.23 34.28 -13.75
N LEU A 5 -21.68 34.67 -12.60
CA LEU A 5 -21.04 33.75 -11.66
C LEU A 5 -22.18 32.89 -11.06
N LEU A 6 -22.27 31.66 -11.54
CA LEU A 6 -23.01 30.60 -10.87
C LEU A 6 -22.11 30.09 -9.74
N THR A 7 -22.28 30.64 -8.54
CA THR A 7 -21.69 30.09 -7.32
C THR A 7 -22.54 28.88 -6.97
N ILE A 8 -22.13 27.70 -7.44
CA ILE A 8 -22.64 26.42 -6.92
C ILE A 8 -22.02 26.32 -5.52
N ALA A 9 -22.84 26.49 -4.50
CA ALA A 9 -22.47 26.18 -3.14
C ALA A 9 -22.25 24.65 -3.08
N PHE A 10 -21.00 24.22 -3.21
CA PHE A 10 -20.62 22.89 -2.78
C PHE A 10 -20.92 22.82 -1.30
N THR A 11 -21.94 22.07 -0.93
CA THR A 11 -22.13 21.61 0.44
C THR A 11 -20.86 20.81 0.77
N VAL A 12 -19.94 21.46 1.47
CA VAL A 12 -18.80 20.78 2.06
C VAL A 12 -19.41 19.79 3.05
N ILE A 13 -19.50 18.53 2.63
CA ILE A 13 -19.70 17.45 3.58
C ILE A 13 -18.45 17.50 4.46
N PHE A 14 -18.60 18.10 5.64
CA PHE A 14 -17.63 17.93 6.69
C PHE A 14 -17.50 16.42 6.85
N ALA A 15 -16.36 15.85 6.48
CA ALA A 15 -15.98 14.55 6.94
C ALA A 15 -15.96 14.67 8.48
N THR A 16 -17.06 14.28 9.09
CA THR A 16 -17.11 14.13 10.55
C THR A 16 -15.98 13.17 10.86
N ALA A 17 -15.07 13.56 11.74
CA ALA A 17 -14.02 12.69 12.24
C ALA A 17 -14.68 11.34 12.54
N MET A 18 -14.21 10.27 11.85
CA MET A 18 -14.82 8.97 12.05
C MET A 18 -14.76 8.63 13.53
N LYS A 19 -15.85 8.06 14.03
CA LYS A 19 -15.96 7.66 15.42
C LYS A 19 -14.72 6.86 15.82
N ALA A 20 -14.04 7.28 16.88
CA ALA A 20 -12.89 6.53 17.40
C ALA A 20 -13.29 5.20 18.05
N SER A 21 -14.55 4.74 17.84
CA SER A 21 -15.07 3.50 18.42
C SER A 21 -16.22 2.94 17.60
N VAL A 22 -16.44 1.61 17.69
CA VAL A 22 -17.59 0.90 17.13
C VAL A 22 -18.28 0.05 18.18
N ASN A 23 -19.60 -0.08 18.09
CA ASN A 23 -20.38 -0.93 18.99
C ASN A 23 -20.54 -2.33 18.37
N ILE A 24 -20.18 -3.36 19.11
CA ILE A 24 -20.42 -4.76 18.77
C ILE A 24 -21.15 -5.40 19.96
N GLY A 25 -22.39 -5.78 19.75
CA GLY A 25 -23.28 -6.16 20.84
C GLY A 25 -23.48 -4.99 21.83
N ALA A 26 -23.32 -5.28 23.12
CA ALA A 26 -23.42 -4.28 24.18
C ALA A 26 -22.09 -3.57 24.51
N LYS A 27 -20.99 -3.91 23.82
CA LYS A 27 -19.65 -3.38 24.11
C LYS A 27 -19.19 -2.41 23.04
N GLU A 28 -18.63 -1.30 23.47
CA GLU A 28 -17.93 -0.34 22.64
C GLU A 28 -16.45 -0.74 22.54
N TYR A 29 -15.92 -0.76 21.32
CA TYR A 29 -14.53 -1.09 21.01
C TYR A 29 -13.83 0.12 20.39
N ALA A 30 -12.62 0.38 20.82
CA ALA A 30 -11.77 1.39 20.18
C ALA A 30 -11.51 1.01 18.71
N ALA A 31 -11.54 2.02 17.85
CA ALA A 31 -11.28 1.86 16.43
C ALA A 31 -10.15 2.80 16.00
N ASP A 32 -9.06 2.22 15.52
CA ASP A 32 -7.95 2.97 14.94
C ASP A 32 -8.24 3.22 13.46
N THR A 33 -8.39 4.47 13.06
CA THR A 33 -8.50 4.85 11.64
C THR A 33 -7.10 4.85 11.03
N LEU A 34 -6.80 3.82 10.22
CA LEU A 34 -5.51 3.65 9.56
C LEU A 34 -5.42 4.44 8.25
N PHE A 35 -6.57 4.66 7.61
CA PHE A 35 -6.68 5.32 6.33
C PHE A 35 -8.07 5.93 6.17
N HIS A 36 -8.16 7.17 5.68
CA HIS A 36 -9.43 7.82 5.36
C HIS A 36 -9.21 8.86 4.28
N ARG A 37 -9.62 8.57 3.04
CA ARG A 37 -9.33 9.43 1.89
C ARG A 37 -10.49 9.51 0.91
N VAL A 38 -10.69 10.70 0.36
CA VAL A 38 -11.44 10.88 -0.87
C VAL A 38 -10.60 10.31 -2.02
N ILE A 39 -11.20 9.46 -2.84
CA ILE A 39 -10.54 8.80 -3.98
C ILE A 39 -11.19 9.16 -5.32
N GLY A 40 -12.26 9.94 -5.30
CA GLY A 40 -12.99 10.41 -6.48
C GLY A 40 -14.19 11.27 -6.08
N PRO A 41 -15.05 11.64 -7.03
CA PRO A 41 -16.19 12.53 -6.81
C PRO A 41 -17.17 11.99 -5.75
N GLY A 42 -17.10 12.45 -4.50
CA GLY A 42 -17.96 11.96 -3.41
C GLY A 42 -17.75 10.48 -3.05
N ILE A 43 -16.54 9.93 -3.35
CA ILE A 43 -16.16 8.56 -3.02
C ILE A 43 -15.06 8.60 -1.96
N VAL A 44 -15.27 7.90 -0.86
CA VAL A 44 -14.34 7.84 0.27
C VAL A 44 -13.95 6.40 0.55
N ASN A 45 -12.66 6.15 0.69
CA ASN A 45 -12.12 4.88 1.19
C ASN A 45 -11.63 5.06 2.62
N THR A 46 -12.00 4.13 3.50
CA THR A 46 -11.59 4.11 4.90
C THR A 46 -11.10 2.72 5.29
N ILE A 47 -10.02 2.67 6.06
CA ILE A 47 -9.53 1.43 6.69
C ILE A 47 -9.47 1.67 8.19
N ILE A 48 -10.14 0.81 8.95
CA ILE A 48 -10.08 0.83 10.41
C ILE A 48 -9.59 -0.51 10.94
N ARG A 49 -8.95 -0.46 12.10
CA ARG A 49 -8.57 -1.62 12.88
C ARG A 49 -9.25 -1.58 14.24
N LEU A 50 -9.73 -2.72 14.68
CA LEU A 50 -10.23 -2.92 16.04
C LEU A 50 -9.20 -3.78 16.82
N PRO A 51 -8.36 -3.17 17.68
CA PRO A 51 -7.28 -3.92 18.34
C PRO A 51 -7.78 -4.97 19.34
N GLU A 52 -8.81 -4.61 20.14
CA GLU A 52 -9.39 -5.48 21.15
C GLU A 52 -10.34 -6.55 20.60
N TYR A 53 -10.87 -6.34 19.42
CA TYR A 53 -11.66 -7.30 18.66
C TYR A 53 -11.00 -7.47 17.30
N PRO A 54 -9.92 -8.26 17.16
CA PRO A 54 -8.93 -8.16 16.10
C PRO A 54 -9.56 -8.28 14.71
N LEU A 55 -9.95 -7.13 14.14
CA LEU A 55 -10.50 -7.00 12.80
C LEU A 55 -9.78 -5.89 12.04
N ASN A 56 -9.53 -6.16 10.75
CA ASN A 56 -9.21 -5.17 9.75
C ASN A 56 -10.46 -4.97 8.88
N VAL A 57 -10.97 -3.77 8.83
CA VAL A 57 -12.22 -3.41 8.15
C VAL A 57 -11.92 -2.39 7.06
N TYR A 58 -12.30 -2.71 5.84
CA TYR A 58 -12.13 -1.89 4.65
C TYR A 58 -13.50 -1.40 4.19
N LEU A 59 -13.63 -0.11 3.97
CA LEU A 59 -14.90 0.57 3.72
C LEU A 59 -14.80 1.46 2.49
N LEU A 60 -15.87 1.46 1.69
CA LEU A 60 -16.10 2.44 0.65
C LEU A 60 -17.46 3.10 0.91
N GLU A 61 -17.49 4.41 0.85
CA GLU A 61 -18.71 5.23 0.81
C GLU A 61 -18.75 5.95 -0.54
N ALA A 62 -19.85 5.86 -1.27
CA ALA A 62 -20.03 6.54 -2.55
C ALA A 62 -21.38 7.27 -2.57
N ASP A 63 -21.32 8.57 -2.86
CA ASP A 63 -22.51 9.40 -3.10
C ASP A 63 -23.00 9.20 -4.53
N MET A 64 -24.09 8.46 -4.70
CA MET A 64 -24.70 8.19 -6.01
C MET A 64 -25.53 9.37 -6.53
N SER A 65 -25.84 10.37 -5.70
CA SER A 65 -26.43 11.62 -6.16
C SER A 65 -25.44 12.48 -6.97
N ASN A 66 -24.15 12.23 -6.81
CA ASN A 66 -23.12 12.90 -7.60
C ASN A 66 -23.28 12.54 -9.10
N PRO A 67 -23.40 13.54 -9.99
CA PRO A 67 -23.67 13.30 -11.41
C PRO A 67 -22.57 12.51 -12.13
N TYR A 68 -21.36 12.47 -11.58
CA TYR A 68 -20.23 11.81 -12.19
C TYR A 68 -20.04 10.35 -11.75
N ASN A 69 -20.74 9.90 -10.71
CA ASN A 69 -20.63 8.53 -10.24
C ASN A 69 -21.57 7.59 -11.01
N ARG A 70 -21.09 6.40 -11.30
CA ARG A 70 -21.81 5.29 -11.92
C ARG A 70 -21.44 3.98 -11.21
N ILE A 71 -22.34 3.01 -11.34
CA ILE A 71 -22.05 1.61 -10.99
C ILE A 71 -21.87 0.83 -12.28
N GLU A 72 -20.86 -0.01 -12.33
CA GLU A 72 -20.65 -1.01 -13.37
C GLU A 72 -20.75 -2.41 -12.77
N THR A 73 -21.68 -3.19 -13.26
CA THR A 73 -21.72 -4.64 -12.96
C THR A 73 -20.73 -5.37 -13.84
N ALA A 74 -19.62 -5.78 -13.27
CA ALA A 74 -18.56 -6.48 -14.00
C ALA A 74 -18.81 -7.98 -14.02
N GLN A 75 -18.77 -8.58 -15.21
CA GLN A 75 -18.83 -10.03 -15.44
C GLN A 75 -17.46 -10.53 -15.92
N GLY A 76 -16.98 -11.64 -15.36
CA GLY A 76 -15.71 -12.24 -15.73
C GLY A 76 -15.59 -12.46 -17.25
N GLN A 77 -14.60 -11.83 -17.88
CA GLN A 77 -14.36 -11.86 -19.34
C GLN A 77 -15.59 -11.53 -20.20
N ASN A 78 -16.58 -10.83 -19.65
CA ASN A 78 -17.92 -10.58 -20.25
C ASN A 78 -18.65 -11.84 -20.73
N LEU A 79 -18.37 -13.00 -20.13
CA LEU A 79 -18.95 -14.27 -20.48
C LEU A 79 -19.35 -15.08 -19.27
N LEU A 80 -20.53 -15.66 -19.28
CA LEU A 80 -20.94 -16.64 -18.28
C LEU A 80 -20.03 -17.87 -18.26
N GLY A 81 -19.80 -18.40 -17.07
CA GLY A 81 -18.88 -19.51 -16.85
C GLY A 81 -17.40 -19.09 -16.89
N LYS A 82 -17.12 -17.78 -16.83
CA LYS A 82 -15.77 -17.23 -16.73
C LYS A 82 -15.59 -16.45 -15.43
N THR A 83 -14.44 -16.67 -14.81
CA THR A 83 -13.97 -15.87 -13.68
C THR A 83 -12.80 -15.00 -14.13
N GLU A 84 -12.59 -13.90 -13.42
CA GLU A 84 -11.53 -12.93 -13.72
C GLU A 84 -11.08 -12.26 -12.42
N GLY A 85 -9.80 -11.84 -12.34
CA GLY A 85 -9.32 -11.02 -11.23
C GLY A 85 -9.99 -9.65 -11.23
N LEU A 86 -10.39 -9.15 -10.06
CA LEU A 86 -11.13 -7.88 -9.95
C LEU A 86 -10.33 -6.68 -10.51
N VAL A 87 -9.00 -6.69 -10.36
CA VAL A 87 -8.10 -5.69 -10.98
C VAL A 87 -8.19 -5.72 -12.51
N SER A 88 -8.19 -6.91 -13.10
CA SER A 88 -8.31 -7.08 -14.55
C SER A 88 -9.68 -6.62 -15.07
N MET A 89 -10.77 -6.93 -14.33
CA MET A 89 -12.10 -6.39 -14.62
C MET A 89 -12.07 -4.86 -14.63
N ALA A 90 -11.54 -4.23 -13.58
CA ALA A 90 -11.48 -2.78 -13.46
C ALA A 90 -10.70 -2.12 -14.62
N GLN A 91 -9.58 -2.70 -15.00
CA GLN A 91 -8.79 -2.23 -16.13
C GLN A 91 -9.57 -2.34 -17.46
N ARG A 92 -10.28 -3.44 -17.66
CA ARG A 92 -11.07 -3.69 -18.88
C ARG A 92 -12.29 -2.76 -18.99
N TYR A 93 -12.89 -2.38 -17.87
CA TYR A 93 -14.03 -1.45 -17.86
C TYR A 93 -13.59 0.03 -17.83
N SER A 94 -12.36 0.32 -17.45
CA SER A 94 -11.83 1.68 -17.55
C SER A 94 -11.51 2.02 -19.00
N THR A 95 -12.15 3.06 -19.51
CA THR A 95 -11.97 3.59 -20.88
C THR A 95 -11.76 5.08 -20.85
N ASN A 96 -11.47 5.70 -22.01
CA ASN A 96 -11.37 7.15 -22.09
C ASN A 96 -12.69 7.84 -21.68
N GLY A 97 -12.62 8.69 -20.66
CA GLY A 97 -13.79 9.38 -20.09
C GLY A 97 -14.61 8.54 -19.08
N LYS A 98 -14.15 7.32 -18.75
CA LYS A 98 -14.80 6.43 -17.79
C LYS A 98 -13.74 5.66 -17.00
N ARG A 99 -13.65 5.86 -15.69
CA ARG A 99 -12.60 5.28 -14.83
C ARG A 99 -13.21 4.50 -13.69
N VAL A 100 -12.82 3.26 -13.53
CA VAL A 100 -13.12 2.48 -12.33
C VAL A 100 -12.20 2.94 -11.20
N LEU A 101 -12.79 3.48 -10.13
CA LEU A 101 -12.07 3.98 -8.96
C LEU A 101 -12.01 2.97 -7.82
N ALA A 102 -13.10 2.22 -7.61
CA ALA A 102 -13.21 1.27 -6.51
C ALA A 102 -14.26 0.18 -6.80
N GLY A 103 -14.37 -0.79 -5.90
CA GLY A 103 -15.42 -1.81 -5.93
C GLY A 103 -15.05 -3.06 -5.17
N CYS A 104 -15.98 -4.02 -5.12
CA CYS A 104 -15.78 -5.30 -4.46
C CYS A 104 -16.26 -6.46 -5.34
N ASN A 105 -15.88 -7.71 -4.95
CA ASN A 105 -16.50 -8.91 -5.49
C ASN A 105 -17.99 -8.96 -5.13
N ALA A 106 -18.80 -9.61 -5.97
CA ALA A 106 -20.25 -9.64 -5.79
C ALA A 106 -20.79 -11.08 -5.62
N ASN A 107 -21.55 -11.58 -6.60
CA ASN A 107 -22.30 -12.83 -6.49
C ASN A 107 -21.43 -14.02 -6.07
N PHE A 108 -22.03 -14.94 -5.32
CA PHE A 108 -21.55 -16.32 -5.28
C PHE A 108 -21.54 -16.91 -6.69
N TRP A 109 -20.76 -17.93 -6.90
CA TRP A 109 -20.64 -18.52 -8.24
C TRP A 109 -20.52 -20.06 -8.19
N CYS A 110 -20.93 -20.69 -9.28
CA CYS A 110 -20.97 -22.13 -9.39
C CYS A 110 -19.57 -22.73 -9.42
N VAL A 111 -19.19 -23.47 -8.39
CA VAL A 111 -17.89 -24.13 -8.25
C VAL A 111 -17.93 -25.63 -8.54
N SER A 112 -19.10 -26.28 -8.45
CA SER A 112 -19.22 -27.73 -8.62
C SER A 112 -20.21 -28.16 -9.68
N GLY A 113 -21.27 -27.34 -9.93
CA GLY A 113 -22.40 -27.69 -10.79
C GLY A 113 -23.20 -28.89 -10.33
N GLN A 114 -23.10 -29.29 -9.04
CA GLN A 114 -23.80 -30.42 -8.43
C GLN A 114 -24.78 -29.94 -7.37
N GLY A 115 -25.77 -30.75 -7.06
CA GLY A 115 -26.80 -30.42 -6.06
C GLY A 115 -27.56 -29.16 -6.44
N ALA A 116 -27.67 -28.21 -5.51
CA ALA A 116 -28.34 -26.93 -5.72
C ALA A 116 -27.73 -26.07 -6.85
N GLN A 117 -26.49 -26.34 -7.24
CA GLN A 117 -25.79 -25.64 -8.34
C GLN A 117 -25.97 -26.32 -9.71
N SER A 118 -26.76 -27.39 -9.80
CA SER A 118 -26.87 -28.20 -11.03
C SER A 118 -27.47 -27.45 -12.22
N ASN A 119 -28.21 -26.36 -11.96
CA ASN A 119 -28.80 -25.52 -12.99
C ASN A 119 -27.86 -24.44 -13.53
N TYR A 120 -26.65 -24.33 -12.96
CA TYR A 120 -25.66 -23.33 -13.31
C TYR A 120 -24.44 -23.94 -13.99
N MET A 121 -23.90 -23.23 -14.93
CA MET A 121 -22.63 -23.54 -15.56
C MET A 121 -21.50 -23.23 -14.57
N LEU A 122 -20.44 -24.06 -14.54
CA LEU A 122 -19.25 -23.79 -13.75
C LEU A 122 -18.72 -22.37 -14.05
N GLY A 123 -18.42 -21.62 -13.00
CA GLY A 123 -17.95 -20.22 -13.07
C GLY A 123 -19.06 -19.19 -13.30
N SER A 124 -20.33 -19.60 -13.47
CA SER A 124 -21.46 -18.67 -13.56
C SER A 124 -21.85 -18.12 -12.19
N PRO A 125 -22.27 -16.84 -12.12
CA PRO A 125 -22.84 -16.31 -10.89
C PRO A 125 -24.09 -17.09 -10.48
N LEU A 126 -24.24 -17.30 -9.19
CA LEU A 126 -25.45 -17.84 -8.58
C LEU A 126 -26.36 -16.65 -8.26
N GLY A 127 -27.48 -16.53 -8.98
CA GLY A 127 -28.44 -15.44 -8.84
C GLY A 127 -28.37 -14.39 -9.94
N GLY A 128 -29.18 -13.35 -9.77
CA GLY A 128 -29.41 -12.31 -10.77
C GLY A 128 -28.20 -11.44 -11.03
N VAL A 129 -28.01 -11.11 -12.31
CA VAL A 129 -27.00 -10.14 -12.76
C VAL A 129 -27.60 -9.32 -13.90
N VAL A 130 -27.62 -8.00 -13.72
CA VAL A 130 -27.95 -7.03 -14.77
C VAL A 130 -26.76 -6.09 -14.96
N ARG A 131 -26.42 -5.86 -16.21
CA ARG A 131 -25.39 -4.93 -16.60
C ARG A 131 -25.89 -3.99 -17.67
N ASN A 132 -25.90 -2.71 -17.38
CA ASN A 132 -26.33 -1.66 -18.34
C ASN A 132 -27.59 -2.10 -19.10
N ASP A 133 -28.69 -2.28 -18.40
CA ASP A 133 -29.98 -2.73 -18.90
C ASP A 133 -30.03 -4.16 -19.46
N THR A 134 -28.93 -4.88 -19.56
CA THR A 134 -28.92 -6.23 -20.10
C THR A 134 -28.97 -7.25 -18.97
N VAL A 135 -29.97 -8.11 -18.96
CA VAL A 135 -30.03 -9.26 -18.06
C VAL A 135 -29.00 -10.29 -18.50
N ILE A 136 -27.96 -10.49 -17.69
CA ILE A 136 -26.97 -11.56 -17.90
C ILE A 136 -27.53 -12.88 -17.38
N VAL A 137 -28.06 -12.87 -16.17
CA VAL A 137 -28.70 -14.01 -15.51
C VAL A 137 -29.90 -13.47 -14.73
N ASN A 138 -31.04 -14.15 -14.80
CA ASN A 138 -32.19 -13.78 -13.98
C ASN A 138 -32.01 -14.23 -12.52
N THR A 139 -32.74 -13.61 -11.59
CA THR A 139 -32.73 -13.99 -10.15
C THR A 139 -33.13 -15.45 -9.94
N ASN A 140 -32.81 -15.98 -8.77
CA ASN A 140 -33.22 -17.31 -8.38
C ASN A 140 -34.74 -17.36 -8.18
N ASN A 141 -35.41 -18.25 -8.90
CA ASN A 141 -36.82 -18.60 -8.69
C ASN A 141 -36.94 -19.80 -7.77
N VAL A 142 -38.17 -20.09 -7.28
CA VAL A 142 -38.45 -21.17 -6.30
C VAL A 142 -37.77 -22.50 -6.60
N ASN A 143 -37.62 -22.86 -7.88
CA ASN A 143 -37.04 -24.13 -8.31
C ASN A 143 -35.56 -24.04 -8.72
N ASP A 144 -34.92 -22.89 -8.54
CA ASP A 144 -33.60 -22.62 -9.11
C ASP A 144 -32.62 -22.07 -8.06
N THR A 145 -32.98 -22.14 -6.80
CA THR A 145 -32.17 -21.65 -5.68
C THR A 145 -31.14 -22.67 -5.23
N TRP A 146 -29.99 -22.19 -4.85
CA TRP A 146 -28.93 -23.02 -4.29
C TRP A 146 -29.01 -23.16 -2.76
N ASP A 147 -29.78 -22.34 -2.06
CA ASP A 147 -29.93 -22.36 -0.60
C ASP A 147 -31.39 -22.40 -0.08
N GLY A 148 -32.35 -22.75 -0.95
CA GLY A 148 -33.66 -23.16 -0.52
C GLY A 148 -34.83 -22.20 -0.71
N GLY A 149 -34.76 -21.20 -1.60
CA GLY A 149 -35.94 -20.46 -2.02
C GLY A 149 -35.71 -18.98 -2.35
N PRO A 150 -36.48 -18.35 -3.25
CA PRO A 150 -36.29 -16.98 -3.70
C PRO A 150 -36.47 -15.91 -2.62
N SER A 151 -37.20 -16.22 -1.56
CA SER A 151 -37.34 -15.34 -0.39
C SER A 151 -36.08 -15.30 0.47
N ARG A 152 -35.05 -16.07 0.14
CA ARG A 152 -33.81 -16.18 0.91
C ARG A 152 -32.69 -15.34 0.36
N THR A 153 -32.69 -14.99 -0.92
CA THR A 153 -31.68 -14.16 -1.57
C THR A 153 -32.11 -12.71 -1.65
N ALA A 154 -31.17 -11.82 -1.75
CA ALA A 154 -31.42 -10.38 -1.93
C ALA A 154 -30.51 -9.78 -2.97
N CYS A 155 -30.99 -8.78 -3.67
CA CYS A 155 -30.25 -8.04 -4.67
C CYS A 155 -29.84 -6.66 -4.15
N SER A 156 -28.72 -6.16 -4.66
CA SER A 156 -28.36 -4.75 -4.68
C SER A 156 -28.50 -4.25 -6.10
N ALA A 157 -29.33 -3.26 -6.30
CA ALA A 157 -29.62 -2.71 -7.62
C ALA A 157 -29.49 -1.18 -7.62
N ILE A 158 -29.24 -0.62 -8.79
CA ILE A 158 -29.34 0.81 -9.06
C ILE A 158 -30.22 1.04 -10.28
N ASP A 159 -31.13 2.00 -10.20
CA ASP A 159 -32.00 2.39 -11.30
C ASP A 159 -31.40 3.55 -12.13
N HIS A 160 -32.07 3.90 -13.22
CA HIS A 160 -31.67 5.02 -14.10
C HIS A 160 -31.74 6.40 -13.43
N ASP A 161 -32.47 6.56 -12.32
CA ASP A 161 -32.54 7.77 -11.51
C ASP A 161 -31.49 7.78 -10.41
N LYS A 162 -30.58 6.80 -10.44
CA LYS A 162 -29.51 6.58 -9.46
C LYS A 162 -30.03 6.34 -8.04
N ASN A 163 -31.19 5.70 -7.92
CA ASN A 163 -31.65 5.20 -6.64
C ASN A 163 -31.06 3.79 -6.42
N LEU A 164 -30.47 3.61 -5.26
CA LEU A 164 -30.08 2.29 -4.77
C LEU A 164 -31.31 1.61 -4.20
N ILE A 165 -31.59 0.40 -4.65
CA ILE A 165 -32.74 -0.40 -4.26
C ILE A 165 -32.23 -1.76 -3.83
N PHE A 166 -32.32 -2.06 -2.54
CA PHE A 166 -31.82 -3.29 -1.98
C PHE A 166 -32.97 -4.10 -1.38
N GLY A 167 -32.93 -5.40 -1.51
CA GLY A 167 -33.94 -6.28 -0.96
C GLY A 167 -34.27 -7.48 -1.83
N HIS A 168 -35.48 -8.04 -1.63
CA HIS A 168 -35.95 -9.17 -2.41
C HIS A 168 -36.50 -8.73 -3.75
N PHE A 169 -36.05 -9.38 -4.80
CA PHE A 169 -36.50 -9.11 -6.16
C PHE A 169 -37.00 -10.39 -6.82
N ASN A 170 -38.21 -10.31 -7.41
CA ASN A 170 -38.81 -11.37 -8.20
C ASN A 170 -38.68 -11.02 -9.69
N TRP A 171 -37.91 -11.81 -10.42
CA TRP A 171 -37.77 -11.62 -11.85
C TRP A 171 -38.98 -12.15 -12.63
N THR A 172 -39.38 -11.44 -13.67
CA THR A 172 -40.41 -11.84 -14.62
C THR A 172 -39.92 -11.61 -16.04
N GLY A 173 -40.23 -12.56 -16.93
CA GLY A 173 -39.97 -12.44 -18.36
C GLY A 173 -41.20 -12.83 -19.14
N THR A 174 -41.53 -12.07 -20.19
CA THR A 174 -42.63 -12.42 -21.11
C THR A 174 -42.25 -12.18 -22.57
N VAL A 175 -42.78 -13.00 -23.47
CA VAL A 175 -42.81 -12.73 -24.89
C VAL A 175 -44.26 -12.59 -25.34
N ASN A 176 -44.54 -11.56 -26.16
CA ASN A 176 -45.85 -11.26 -26.70
C ASN A 176 -45.76 -10.92 -28.20
N SER A 177 -46.86 -11.13 -28.91
CA SER A 177 -46.98 -10.75 -30.33
C SER A 177 -48.48 -10.70 -30.68
N ASN A 178 -48.76 -10.18 -31.90
CA ASN A 178 -50.14 -10.20 -32.44
C ASN A 178 -50.61 -11.61 -32.86
N ARG A 179 -49.75 -12.62 -32.79
CA ARG A 179 -50.07 -14.03 -33.07
C ARG A 179 -50.41 -14.84 -31.82
N LEU A 180 -50.03 -14.37 -30.69
CA LEU A 180 -50.29 -15.03 -29.41
C LEU A 180 -51.65 -14.59 -28.84
N ALA A 181 -52.40 -15.55 -28.32
CA ALA A 181 -53.63 -15.26 -27.61
C ALA A 181 -53.42 -14.51 -26.25
N SER A 182 -52.24 -14.70 -25.65
CA SER A 182 -51.78 -14.05 -24.44
C SER A 182 -50.25 -14.12 -24.39
N PRO A 183 -49.59 -13.20 -23.63
CA PRO A 183 -48.14 -13.28 -23.42
C PRO A 183 -47.72 -14.63 -22.83
N LEU A 184 -46.62 -15.18 -23.31
CA LEU A 184 -46.00 -16.39 -22.80
C LEU A 184 -44.87 -16.02 -21.80
N ALA A 185 -44.76 -16.79 -20.72
CA ALA A 185 -43.68 -16.59 -19.75
C ALA A 185 -42.34 -17.02 -20.37
N ILE A 186 -41.31 -16.17 -20.26
CA ILE A 186 -39.91 -16.56 -20.39
C ILE A 186 -39.46 -17.02 -19.01
N HIS A 187 -38.95 -18.21 -18.92
CA HIS A 187 -38.64 -18.86 -17.66
C HIS A 187 -37.21 -18.53 -17.18
N LYS A 188 -36.29 -18.34 -18.13
CA LYS A 188 -34.85 -18.19 -17.82
C LYS A 188 -34.14 -17.27 -18.81
N VAL A 189 -33.01 -16.71 -18.37
CA VAL A 189 -32.05 -16.01 -19.22
C VAL A 189 -30.68 -16.66 -19.06
N ASN A 190 -30.10 -17.13 -20.18
CA ASN A 190 -28.77 -17.72 -20.24
C ASN A 190 -28.53 -18.90 -19.28
N LYS A 191 -29.60 -19.56 -18.87
CA LYS A 191 -29.58 -20.77 -18.04
C LYS A 191 -30.06 -21.95 -18.83
N ARG A 192 -29.78 -23.15 -18.33
CA ARG A 192 -30.26 -24.40 -18.87
C ARG A 192 -31.79 -24.37 -19.11
N ASN A 193 -32.21 -24.71 -20.31
CA ASN A 193 -33.60 -24.85 -20.66
C ASN A 193 -34.13 -26.25 -20.31
N LEU A 194 -35.09 -26.32 -19.37
CA LEU A 194 -35.77 -27.55 -18.99
C LEU A 194 -36.97 -27.83 -19.90
N PRO A 195 -37.62 -29.02 -19.83
CA PRO A 195 -38.85 -29.30 -20.56
C PRO A 195 -39.97 -28.28 -20.25
N ASN A 196 -40.74 -27.89 -21.28
CA ASN A 196 -41.87 -26.93 -21.18
C ASN A 196 -41.46 -25.52 -20.78
N GLU A 197 -40.28 -25.07 -21.17
CA GLU A 197 -39.76 -23.75 -20.88
C GLU A 197 -39.41 -22.93 -22.14
N LEU A 198 -39.49 -21.61 -21.98
CA LEU A 198 -38.83 -20.66 -22.87
C LEU A 198 -37.60 -20.12 -22.16
N CYS A 199 -36.43 -20.13 -22.83
CA CYS A 199 -35.21 -19.51 -22.37
C CYS A 199 -34.74 -18.44 -23.37
N LEU A 200 -34.40 -17.28 -22.87
CA LEU A 200 -33.79 -16.21 -23.68
C LEU A 200 -32.27 -16.31 -23.55
N TRP A 201 -31.61 -16.31 -24.69
CA TRP A 201 -30.15 -16.32 -24.78
C TRP A 201 -29.65 -15.01 -25.37
N ASN A 202 -28.57 -14.47 -24.84
CA ASN A 202 -27.92 -13.27 -25.36
C ASN A 202 -26.40 -13.46 -25.40
N GLU A 203 -25.67 -12.43 -25.81
CA GLU A 203 -24.23 -12.49 -26.06
C GLU A 203 -23.39 -12.90 -24.83
N TYR A 204 -23.87 -12.67 -23.61
CA TYR A 204 -23.17 -13.06 -22.38
C TYR A 204 -23.09 -14.58 -22.21
N PHE A 205 -23.95 -15.37 -22.87
CA PHE A 205 -23.77 -16.81 -22.90
C PHE A 205 -22.58 -17.23 -23.79
N GLY A 206 -22.26 -16.41 -24.77
CA GLY A 206 -21.18 -16.62 -25.75
C GLY A 206 -21.74 -16.93 -27.13
N ARG A 207 -21.42 -16.10 -28.11
CA ARG A 207 -21.98 -16.16 -29.49
C ARG A 207 -21.74 -17.47 -30.20
N SER A 208 -20.64 -18.18 -29.94
CA SER A 208 -20.30 -19.48 -30.55
C SER A 208 -20.59 -20.67 -29.65
N ARG A 209 -21.04 -20.44 -28.41
CA ARG A 209 -21.35 -21.54 -27.46
C ARG A 209 -22.71 -22.11 -27.80
N ALA A 210 -22.79 -23.46 -27.87
CA ALA A 210 -24.05 -24.14 -28.09
C ALA A 210 -25.01 -23.94 -26.90
N PHE A 211 -26.28 -23.68 -27.19
CA PHE A 211 -27.33 -23.57 -26.18
C PHE A 211 -27.50 -24.88 -25.41
N GLU A 212 -27.73 -24.74 -24.13
CA GLU A 212 -27.89 -25.90 -23.24
C GLU A 212 -29.35 -26.17 -23.01
N THR A 213 -29.91 -27.06 -23.83
CA THR A 213 -31.34 -27.36 -23.81
C THR A 213 -31.71 -28.63 -23.06
N ASN A 214 -30.74 -29.44 -22.66
CA ASN A 214 -31.01 -30.65 -21.86
C ASN A 214 -29.75 -30.99 -21.01
N TRP A 215 -29.56 -30.29 -19.98
CA TRP A 215 -28.40 -30.43 -19.12
C TRP A 215 -28.53 -31.61 -18.19
N VAL A 216 -27.63 -32.54 -18.21
CA VAL A 216 -27.43 -33.54 -17.17
C VAL A 216 -25.99 -33.35 -16.67
N GLU A 217 -25.84 -32.94 -15.42
CA GLU A 217 -24.58 -32.88 -14.67
C GLU A 217 -23.33 -32.61 -15.53
N HIS A 218 -22.99 -31.36 -15.76
CA HIS A 218 -21.76 -30.91 -16.46
C HIS A 218 -21.55 -31.45 -17.89
N ASN A 219 -22.37 -32.31 -18.37
CA ASN A 219 -22.22 -32.92 -19.67
C ASN A 219 -23.26 -32.39 -20.65
N THR A 220 -22.85 -31.50 -21.47
CA THR A 220 -23.59 -30.83 -22.51
C THR A 220 -23.86 -31.73 -23.72
N THR A 221 -24.41 -32.88 -23.51
CA THR A 221 -25.11 -33.54 -24.60
C THR A 221 -26.50 -32.96 -24.63
N GLY A 222 -26.63 -31.70 -25.09
CA GLY A 222 -27.90 -31.08 -25.29
C GLY A 222 -28.81 -32.02 -26.10
N SER A 223 -30.04 -32.24 -25.63
CA SER A 223 -31.01 -32.88 -26.51
C SER A 223 -31.43 -31.83 -27.53
N ASN A 224 -31.54 -32.28 -28.75
CA ASN A 224 -31.94 -31.52 -29.91
C ASN A 224 -33.43 -31.21 -29.93
N ASP A 225 -34.04 -31.07 -28.77
CA ASP A 225 -35.49 -30.96 -28.62
C ASP A 225 -35.99 -29.54 -28.45
N ALA A 226 -35.22 -28.54 -28.80
CA ALA A 226 -35.64 -27.14 -28.72
C ALA A 226 -35.86 -26.54 -30.12
N ASP A 227 -36.91 -25.76 -30.26
CA ASP A 227 -37.09 -24.86 -31.40
C ASP A 227 -36.46 -23.50 -31.05
N ASN A 228 -35.66 -22.96 -31.99
CA ASN A 228 -34.85 -21.76 -31.76
C ASN A 228 -35.38 -20.62 -32.62
N TYR A 229 -35.71 -19.50 -31.98
CA TYR A 229 -36.21 -18.27 -32.60
C TYR A 229 -35.13 -17.20 -32.47
N TYR A 230 -34.39 -16.94 -33.56
CA TYR A 230 -33.33 -15.97 -33.63
C TYR A 230 -33.87 -14.57 -33.86
N LEU A 231 -33.42 -13.61 -33.04
CA LEU A 231 -33.98 -12.28 -32.92
C LEU A 231 -32.95 -11.21 -33.27
N ALA A 232 -33.41 -10.19 -34.00
CA ALA A 232 -32.70 -8.93 -34.11
C ALA A 232 -33.56 -7.80 -33.53
N PHE A 233 -32.96 -6.81 -32.90
CA PHE A 233 -33.67 -5.64 -32.44
C PHE A 233 -34.37 -4.93 -33.61
N ALA A 234 -35.61 -4.50 -33.39
CA ALA A 234 -36.26 -3.54 -34.29
C ALA A 234 -35.58 -2.17 -34.16
N GLU A 235 -35.71 -1.34 -35.18
CA GLU A 235 -35.14 0.00 -35.19
C GLU A 235 -35.56 0.80 -33.95
N GLY A 236 -34.59 1.40 -33.25
CA GLY A 236 -34.79 2.17 -32.02
C GLY A 236 -35.03 1.32 -30.75
N SER A 237 -35.00 -0.02 -30.84
CA SER A 237 -35.10 -0.91 -29.69
C SER A 237 -33.69 -1.34 -29.21
N SER A 238 -33.55 -1.54 -27.90
CA SER A 238 -32.31 -1.99 -27.25
C SER A 238 -32.64 -2.76 -25.98
N TRP A 239 -31.64 -3.34 -25.32
CA TRP A 239 -31.84 -3.95 -24.00
C TRP A 239 -32.38 -2.93 -23.00
N GLN A 240 -33.44 -3.30 -22.29
CA GLN A 240 -34.08 -2.49 -21.25
C GLN A 240 -34.73 -3.41 -20.21
N VAL A 241 -34.51 -3.09 -18.95
CA VAL A 241 -35.16 -3.79 -17.83
C VAL A 241 -36.37 -2.99 -17.36
N GLY A 242 -37.53 -3.65 -17.22
CA GLY A 242 -38.79 -3.00 -16.81
C GLY A 242 -39.55 -2.34 -17.94
N LYS A 243 -39.07 -2.43 -19.18
CA LYS A 243 -39.71 -1.86 -20.38
C LYS A 243 -39.81 -2.88 -21.51
N PRO A 244 -40.82 -2.76 -22.43
CA PRO A 244 -40.94 -3.64 -23.59
C PRO A 244 -39.80 -3.40 -24.58
N MET A 245 -39.25 -4.48 -25.12
CA MET A 245 -38.21 -4.49 -26.16
C MET A 245 -38.79 -5.16 -27.40
N THR A 246 -38.66 -4.55 -28.57
CA THR A 246 -39.20 -5.03 -29.81
C THR A 246 -38.13 -5.72 -30.65
N PHE A 247 -38.42 -6.92 -31.13
CA PHE A 247 -37.56 -7.73 -31.96
C PHE A 247 -38.28 -8.20 -33.21
N THR A 248 -37.51 -8.44 -34.26
CA THR A 248 -37.97 -9.16 -35.45
C THR A 248 -37.38 -10.57 -35.44
N ILE A 249 -38.17 -11.59 -35.66
CA ILE A 249 -37.73 -12.97 -35.83
C ILE A 249 -36.99 -13.08 -37.17
N GLN A 250 -35.69 -13.25 -37.11
CA GLN A 250 -34.85 -13.33 -38.32
C GLN A 250 -34.74 -14.75 -38.87
N LYS A 251 -34.81 -15.74 -37.99
CA LYS A 251 -34.64 -17.15 -38.38
C LYS A 251 -35.32 -18.07 -37.36
N ILE A 252 -35.90 -19.13 -37.84
CA ILE A 252 -36.47 -20.21 -37.01
C ILE A 252 -35.77 -21.52 -37.37
N VAL A 253 -35.27 -22.23 -36.35
CA VAL A 253 -34.60 -23.53 -36.51
C VAL A 253 -35.32 -24.53 -35.63
N LYS A 254 -35.99 -25.50 -36.22
CA LYS A 254 -36.78 -26.51 -35.53
C LYS A 254 -35.90 -27.71 -35.12
N ALA A 255 -36.01 -28.12 -33.87
CA ALA A 255 -35.41 -29.36 -33.30
C ALA A 255 -33.95 -29.60 -33.75
N ALA A 256 -33.14 -28.56 -33.84
CA ALA A 256 -31.82 -28.65 -34.46
C ALA A 256 -30.72 -28.88 -33.40
N ASP A 257 -29.69 -29.60 -33.86
CA ASP A 257 -28.51 -29.93 -33.08
C ASP A 257 -27.65 -28.69 -32.78
N ARG A 258 -27.15 -28.57 -31.54
CA ARG A 258 -26.08 -27.66 -31.11
C ARG A 258 -26.12 -26.26 -31.73
N GLN A 259 -27.24 -25.59 -31.62
CA GLN A 259 -27.38 -24.22 -32.09
C GLN A 259 -26.69 -23.25 -31.16
N SER A 260 -26.17 -22.14 -31.69
CA SER A 260 -25.55 -21.05 -30.95
C SER A 260 -26.12 -19.71 -31.40
N LEU A 261 -25.88 -18.65 -30.64
CA LEU A 261 -26.43 -17.32 -30.92
C LEU A 261 -25.94 -16.74 -32.27
N GLY A 262 -24.69 -17.01 -32.65
CA GLY A 262 -24.10 -16.45 -33.88
C GLY A 262 -24.05 -14.91 -33.88
N SER A 263 -24.53 -14.31 -34.98
CA SER A 263 -24.56 -12.84 -35.13
C SER A 263 -25.83 -12.17 -34.64
N TYR A 264 -26.81 -12.94 -34.19
CA TYR A 264 -28.10 -12.41 -33.72
C TYR A 264 -27.99 -11.70 -32.36
N ASP A 265 -28.95 -10.82 -32.07
CA ASP A 265 -28.96 -10.06 -30.80
C ASP A 265 -29.46 -10.93 -29.66
N ALA A 266 -30.44 -11.79 -29.92
CA ALA A 266 -30.96 -12.75 -28.97
C ALA A 266 -31.45 -14.01 -29.65
N CYS A 267 -31.73 -15.06 -28.87
CA CYS A 267 -32.45 -16.24 -29.30
C CYS A 267 -33.39 -16.70 -28.18
N ILE A 268 -34.63 -17.03 -28.54
CA ILE A 268 -35.55 -17.74 -27.65
C ILE A 268 -35.55 -19.21 -28.06
N THR A 269 -35.25 -20.06 -27.08
CA THR A 269 -35.40 -21.52 -27.25
C THR A 269 -36.68 -21.99 -26.59
N ALA A 270 -37.50 -22.76 -27.27
CA ALA A 270 -38.74 -23.35 -26.82
C ALA A 270 -38.62 -24.86 -26.70
N THR A 271 -38.98 -25.42 -25.54
CA THR A 271 -38.96 -26.86 -25.28
C THR A 271 -40.37 -27.38 -24.91
N GLY A 272 -40.63 -28.69 -25.18
CA GLY A 272 -41.90 -29.33 -24.80
C GLY A 272 -43.13 -28.60 -25.34
N GLU A 273 -44.12 -28.33 -24.47
CA GLU A 273 -45.37 -27.67 -24.86
C GLU A 273 -45.19 -26.26 -25.40
N MET A 274 -44.09 -25.55 -24.96
CA MET A 274 -43.80 -24.21 -25.44
C MET A 274 -43.51 -24.18 -26.94
N LYS A 275 -43.06 -25.27 -27.55
CA LYS A 275 -42.87 -25.36 -29.02
C LYS A 275 -44.19 -25.11 -29.75
N ALA A 276 -45.28 -25.80 -29.33
CA ALA A 276 -46.57 -25.65 -29.96
C ALA A 276 -47.13 -24.24 -29.81
N LEU A 277 -46.89 -23.57 -28.67
CA LEU A 277 -47.32 -22.21 -28.44
C LEU A 277 -46.52 -21.19 -29.28
N MET A 278 -45.25 -21.44 -29.50
CA MET A 278 -44.37 -20.56 -30.31
C MET A 278 -44.48 -20.85 -31.80
N GLU A 279 -45.01 -21.99 -32.23
CA GLU A 279 -45.12 -22.42 -33.66
C GLU A 279 -45.99 -21.51 -34.50
N VAL A 280 -46.83 -20.69 -33.92
CA VAL A 280 -47.66 -19.69 -34.58
C VAL A 280 -46.84 -18.61 -35.31
N HIS A 281 -45.57 -18.47 -34.99
CA HIS A 281 -44.69 -17.46 -35.54
C HIS A 281 -43.98 -17.94 -36.80
N GLN A 282 -43.64 -16.98 -37.66
CA GLN A 282 -42.81 -17.16 -38.86
C GLN A 282 -41.65 -16.12 -38.88
N GLU A 283 -40.67 -16.37 -39.71
CA GLU A 283 -39.60 -15.41 -39.99
C GLU A 283 -40.20 -14.10 -40.51
N GLY A 284 -39.71 -12.97 -40.04
CA GLY A 284 -40.24 -11.63 -40.28
C GLY A 284 -41.29 -11.15 -39.27
N ASP A 285 -41.83 -12.03 -38.42
CA ASP A 285 -42.76 -11.56 -37.39
C ASP A 285 -42.09 -10.68 -36.32
N VAL A 286 -42.87 -9.74 -35.84
CA VAL A 286 -42.43 -8.83 -34.75
C VAL A 286 -42.96 -9.39 -33.43
N ILE A 287 -42.06 -9.51 -32.47
CA ILE A 287 -42.38 -9.90 -31.10
C ILE A 287 -41.90 -8.84 -30.10
N THR A 288 -42.54 -8.79 -28.98
CA THR A 288 -42.13 -7.93 -27.86
C THR A 288 -41.71 -8.80 -26.70
N VAL A 289 -40.50 -8.59 -26.25
CA VAL A 289 -39.96 -9.20 -25.00
C VAL A 289 -40.00 -8.14 -23.91
N THR A 290 -40.51 -8.53 -22.76
CA THR A 290 -40.45 -7.68 -21.54
C THR A 290 -39.90 -8.51 -20.42
N HIS A 291 -38.91 -8.02 -19.75
CA HIS A 291 -38.45 -8.57 -18.49
C HIS A 291 -38.10 -7.48 -17.49
N GLY A 292 -38.26 -7.82 -16.24
CA GLY A 292 -38.04 -6.88 -15.15
C GLY A 292 -38.02 -7.58 -13.81
N TRP A 293 -37.73 -6.85 -12.83
CA TRP A 293 -37.78 -7.25 -11.44
C TRP A 293 -38.89 -6.49 -10.72
N THR A 294 -39.72 -7.22 -9.97
CA THR A 294 -40.66 -6.63 -9.02
C THR A 294 -40.03 -6.73 -7.64
N THR A 295 -39.95 -5.64 -6.94
CA THR A 295 -39.50 -5.60 -5.54
C THR A 295 -40.65 -5.25 -4.63
N ASN A 296 -40.68 -5.84 -3.44
CA ASN A 296 -41.62 -5.50 -2.36
C ASN A 296 -41.03 -4.43 -1.41
N GLU A 297 -40.08 -3.66 -1.90
CA GLU A 297 -39.53 -2.55 -1.11
C GLU A 297 -40.08 -1.18 -1.64
N PRO A 298 -40.81 -0.41 -0.86
CA PRO A 298 -41.33 -0.81 0.46
C PRO A 298 -42.34 -1.97 0.38
N GLU A 299 -42.35 -2.85 1.36
CA GLU A 299 -43.15 -4.10 1.39
C GLU A 299 -44.63 -3.94 1.09
N THR A 300 -45.17 -2.74 1.30
CA THR A 300 -46.59 -2.41 1.11
C THR A 300 -46.97 -2.12 -0.33
N SER A 301 -46.02 -1.94 -1.24
CA SER A 301 -46.30 -1.54 -2.62
C SER A 301 -45.24 -2.15 -3.58
N PRO A 302 -45.54 -3.29 -4.18
CA PRO A 302 -44.67 -3.84 -5.20
C PRO A 302 -44.41 -2.85 -6.33
N THR A 303 -43.14 -2.63 -6.68
CA THR A 303 -42.73 -1.75 -7.76
C THR A 303 -41.92 -2.52 -8.82
N THR A 304 -41.89 -2.01 -10.03
CA THR A 304 -41.07 -2.51 -11.12
C THR A 304 -40.08 -1.43 -11.54
N PRO A 305 -38.92 -1.33 -10.87
CA PRO A 305 -37.94 -0.29 -11.19
C PRO A 305 -37.31 -0.53 -12.56
N TRP A 306 -36.90 0.54 -13.22
CA TRP A 306 -36.08 0.48 -14.42
C TRP A 306 -34.62 0.29 -14.01
N ILE A 307 -34.20 -0.94 -13.83
CA ILE A 307 -32.90 -1.32 -13.30
C ILE A 307 -31.82 -1.17 -14.36
N GLU A 308 -30.77 -0.41 -14.06
CA GLU A 308 -29.58 -0.27 -14.89
C GLU A 308 -28.54 -1.37 -14.56
N ASN A 309 -28.24 -1.57 -13.28
CA ASN A 309 -27.28 -2.55 -12.79
C ASN A 309 -27.81 -3.29 -11.55
N LEU A 310 -27.52 -4.58 -11.46
CA LEU A 310 -27.95 -5.42 -10.35
C LEU A 310 -26.98 -6.58 -10.14
N VAL A 311 -26.75 -6.90 -8.86
CA VAL A 311 -26.07 -8.12 -8.41
C VAL A 311 -26.89 -8.76 -7.29
N GLU A 312 -26.84 -10.10 -7.17
CA GLU A 312 -27.58 -10.84 -6.16
C GLU A 312 -26.63 -11.47 -5.14
N GLY A 313 -26.91 -11.25 -3.86
CA GLY A 313 -26.17 -11.81 -2.74
C GLY A 313 -26.88 -13.01 -2.11
N ASN A 314 -26.38 -13.42 -0.94
CA ASN A 314 -26.98 -14.51 -0.18
C ASN A 314 -28.26 -14.04 0.55
N ALA A 315 -28.16 -12.97 1.34
CA ALA A 315 -29.24 -12.63 2.26
C ALA A 315 -29.31 -11.13 2.55
N PRO A 316 -30.52 -10.60 2.78
CA PRO A 316 -30.68 -9.30 3.43
C PRO A 316 -30.38 -9.48 4.93
N VAL A 317 -29.24 -8.96 5.38
CA VAL A 317 -28.78 -9.10 6.78
C VAL A 317 -29.12 -7.87 7.63
N MET A 318 -29.50 -6.75 6.99
CA MET A 318 -30.10 -5.58 7.63
C MET A 318 -31.25 -5.08 6.76
N HIS A 319 -32.35 -4.65 7.39
CA HIS A 319 -33.53 -4.07 6.74
C HIS A 319 -34.06 -2.93 7.60
N ASN A 320 -34.33 -1.77 7.01
CA ASN A 320 -34.75 -0.55 7.71
C ASN A 320 -33.87 -0.18 8.91
N GLY A 321 -32.55 -0.41 8.79
CA GLY A 321 -31.57 -0.15 9.81
C GLY A 321 -31.55 -1.16 10.98
N GLU A 322 -32.32 -2.25 10.91
CA GLU A 322 -32.37 -3.30 11.93
C GLU A 322 -31.86 -4.62 11.39
N LEU A 323 -31.23 -5.40 12.27
CA LEU A 323 -30.73 -6.74 11.93
C LEU A 323 -31.89 -7.69 11.60
N THR A 324 -31.77 -8.45 10.52
CA THR A 324 -32.73 -9.48 10.15
C THR A 324 -32.45 -10.82 10.85
N GLY A 325 -33.43 -11.73 10.90
CA GLY A 325 -33.26 -13.10 11.38
C GLY A 325 -32.21 -13.90 10.59
N ARG A 326 -31.94 -13.49 9.36
CA ARG A 326 -30.93 -14.09 8.45
C ARG A 326 -29.51 -14.13 9.02
N ASN A 327 -29.18 -13.24 9.95
CA ASN A 327 -27.89 -13.27 10.65
C ASN A 327 -27.72 -14.52 11.52
N TYR A 328 -28.82 -15.15 11.99
CA TYR A 328 -28.84 -16.21 12.99
C TYR A 328 -29.29 -17.55 12.42
N ASP A 329 -30.20 -17.54 11.47
CA ASP A 329 -30.88 -18.74 10.94
C ASP A 329 -30.01 -19.55 9.98
N GLU A 330 -28.94 -18.96 9.48
CA GLU A 330 -28.01 -19.59 8.55
C GLU A 330 -26.62 -19.77 9.13
N THR A 331 -26.12 -21.00 9.02
CA THR A 331 -24.75 -21.32 9.45
C THR A 331 -23.70 -20.44 8.75
N TYR A 332 -23.89 -20.14 7.46
CA TYR A 332 -22.97 -19.31 6.70
C TYR A 332 -22.91 -17.87 7.25
N ASN A 333 -24.04 -17.30 7.65
CA ASN A 333 -24.11 -15.93 8.16
C ASN A 333 -23.65 -15.83 9.63
N SER A 334 -24.00 -16.82 10.46
CA SER A 334 -23.66 -16.84 11.89
C SER A 334 -22.21 -17.22 12.18
N GLN A 335 -21.53 -17.93 11.29
CA GLN A 335 -20.12 -18.32 11.45
C GLN A 335 -19.15 -17.18 11.12
N VAL A 336 -17.91 -17.33 11.59
CA VAL A 336 -16.84 -16.37 11.41
C VAL A 336 -16.09 -16.62 10.09
N TYR A 337 -16.27 -15.72 9.13
CA TYR A 337 -15.56 -15.70 7.85
C TYR A 337 -14.98 -14.29 7.58
N SER A 338 -14.10 -14.15 6.56
CA SER A 338 -13.96 -12.86 5.88
C SER A 338 -15.31 -12.50 5.25
N ARG A 339 -15.63 -11.21 5.15
CA ARG A 339 -16.95 -10.77 4.69
C ARG A 339 -16.85 -9.78 3.56
N THR A 340 -17.83 -9.83 2.66
CA THR A 340 -18.15 -8.77 1.71
C THR A 340 -19.61 -8.43 1.89
N GLY A 341 -19.92 -7.16 2.10
CA GLY A 341 -21.29 -6.66 2.25
C GLY A 341 -21.49 -5.36 1.50
N TYR A 342 -22.71 -5.15 0.99
CA TYR A 342 -23.13 -3.88 0.42
C TYR A 342 -24.33 -3.37 1.21
N GLY A 343 -24.33 -2.06 1.46
CA GLY A 343 -25.44 -1.39 2.11
C GLY A 343 -25.79 -0.10 1.41
N CYS A 344 -26.98 0.43 1.68
CA CYS A 344 -27.37 1.75 1.23
C CYS A 344 -28.02 2.59 2.34
N SER A 345 -27.97 3.90 2.18
CA SER A 345 -28.66 4.84 3.05
C SER A 345 -30.19 4.75 2.87
N ALA A 346 -30.93 5.21 3.88
CA ALA A 346 -32.41 5.19 3.86
C ALA A 346 -33.02 5.99 2.70
N ASP A 347 -32.35 7.01 2.20
CA ASP A 347 -32.75 7.78 1.01
C ASP A 347 -32.33 7.14 -0.32
N GLY A 348 -31.59 6.01 -0.27
CA GLY A 348 -31.08 5.29 -1.43
C GLY A 348 -30.02 6.03 -2.25
N LYS A 349 -29.37 7.05 -1.68
CA LYS A 349 -28.38 7.87 -2.41
C LYS A 349 -26.94 7.58 -2.08
N LYS A 350 -26.65 6.94 -0.95
CA LYS A 350 -25.29 6.53 -0.58
C LYS A 350 -25.13 5.02 -0.64
N LEU A 351 -24.08 4.58 -1.30
CA LEU A 351 -23.64 3.19 -1.33
C LEU A 351 -22.53 2.99 -0.29
N TYR A 352 -22.64 1.97 0.51
CA TYR A 352 -21.64 1.49 1.46
C TYR A 352 -21.18 0.11 1.06
N MET A 353 -19.89 -0.08 0.87
CA MET A 353 -19.30 -1.40 0.68
C MET A 353 -18.32 -1.70 1.82
N ILE A 354 -18.38 -2.90 2.34
CA ILE A 354 -17.50 -3.35 3.42
C ILE A 354 -16.83 -4.67 3.04
N VAL A 355 -15.54 -4.74 3.30
CA VAL A 355 -14.79 -6.01 3.34
C VAL A 355 -14.13 -6.14 4.71
N ILE A 356 -14.21 -7.32 5.31
CA ILE A 356 -13.55 -7.66 6.58
C ILE A 356 -12.66 -8.86 6.32
N ASP A 357 -11.40 -8.76 6.67
CA ASP A 357 -10.43 -9.83 6.48
C ASP A 357 -10.60 -10.99 7.49
N LYS A 358 -10.16 -12.19 7.06
CA LYS A 358 -9.84 -13.30 7.94
C LYS A 358 -8.45 -13.82 7.57
N SER A 359 -7.42 -13.08 7.98
CA SER A 359 -6.03 -13.30 7.55
C SER A 359 -5.04 -12.54 8.43
N GLN A 360 -3.76 -12.84 8.25
CA GLN A 360 -2.66 -12.08 8.84
C GLN A 360 -2.20 -11.03 7.83
N HIS A 361 -2.55 -9.76 8.08
CA HIS A 361 -2.05 -8.66 7.24
C HIS A 361 -0.61 -8.30 7.66
N PRO A 362 0.32 -8.07 6.72
CA PRO A 362 1.73 -7.79 7.05
C PRO A 362 1.91 -6.51 7.88
N THR A 363 1.10 -5.49 7.64
CA THR A 363 1.16 -4.19 8.35
C THR A 363 0.17 -4.10 9.49
N TYR A 364 -1.09 -4.55 9.27
CA TYR A 364 -2.19 -4.34 10.21
C TYR A 364 -2.39 -5.51 11.19
N GLY A 365 -1.63 -6.59 11.05
CA GLY A 365 -1.70 -7.75 11.93
C GLY A 365 -2.90 -8.67 11.69
N LEU A 366 -3.24 -9.49 12.70
CA LEU A 366 -4.30 -10.48 12.61
C LEU A 366 -5.68 -9.83 12.49
N SER A 367 -6.49 -10.33 11.54
CA SER A 367 -7.94 -10.15 11.47
C SER A 367 -8.62 -11.50 11.58
N SER A 368 -9.52 -11.65 12.54
CA SER A 368 -10.17 -12.93 12.86
C SER A 368 -11.34 -13.27 11.95
N GLY A 369 -11.81 -12.29 11.16
CA GLY A 369 -13.11 -12.39 10.48
C GLY A 369 -14.27 -12.23 11.45
N CYS A 370 -15.50 -12.24 10.93
CA CYS A 370 -16.69 -12.03 11.75
C CYS A 370 -17.94 -12.72 11.17
N SER A 371 -19.04 -12.72 11.94
CA SER A 371 -20.39 -13.02 11.46
C SER A 371 -20.98 -11.82 10.69
N THR A 372 -22.06 -12.03 9.96
CA THR A 372 -22.78 -10.92 9.30
C THR A 372 -23.41 -9.95 10.31
N GLU A 373 -23.82 -10.45 11.48
CA GLU A 373 -24.29 -9.60 12.58
C GLU A 373 -23.25 -8.55 12.97
N VAL A 374 -22.02 -8.98 13.24
CA VAL A 374 -20.90 -8.09 13.61
C VAL A 374 -20.59 -7.12 12.47
N MET A 375 -20.61 -7.57 11.21
CA MET A 375 -20.43 -6.72 10.04
C MET A 375 -21.48 -5.59 10.01
N CYS A 376 -22.75 -5.92 10.22
CA CYS A 376 -23.84 -4.94 10.24
C CYS A 376 -23.72 -3.97 11.43
N GLN A 377 -23.34 -4.44 12.61
CA GLN A 377 -23.13 -3.59 13.79
C GLN A 377 -22.01 -2.59 13.58
N ILE A 378 -20.93 -2.99 12.92
CA ILE A 378 -19.84 -2.08 12.53
C ILE A 378 -20.37 -1.02 11.54
N LEU A 379 -21.09 -1.43 10.49
CA LEU A 379 -21.65 -0.51 9.51
C LEU A 379 -22.62 0.48 10.17
N LYS A 380 -23.53 0.02 11.01
CA LYS A 380 -24.50 0.89 11.72
C LYS A 380 -23.81 1.87 12.66
N SER A 381 -22.72 1.46 13.31
CA SER A 381 -21.93 2.34 14.17
C SER A 381 -21.26 3.47 13.40
N LEU A 382 -20.75 3.17 12.20
CA LEU A 382 -20.02 4.13 11.38
C LEU A 382 -20.93 4.99 10.50
N TYR A 383 -22.02 4.39 10.01
CA TYR A 383 -23.00 5.01 9.12
C TYR A 383 -24.41 4.91 9.70
N PRO A 384 -24.81 5.87 10.58
CA PRO A 384 -26.12 5.83 11.23
C PRO A 384 -27.33 5.93 10.30
N ASP A 385 -27.11 6.42 9.06
CA ASP A 385 -28.11 6.53 7.99
C ASP A 385 -28.26 5.26 7.14
N ILE A 386 -27.48 4.19 7.43
CA ILE A 386 -27.63 2.92 6.71
C ILE A 386 -28.97 2.27 7.00
N SER A 387 -29.63 1.82 5.96
CA SER A 387 -30.93 1.16 6.01
C SER A 387 -30.88 -0.31 5.65
N GLU A 388 -30.27 -0.63 4.52
CA GLU A 388 -30.24 -1.97 3.97
C GLU A 388 -28.82 -2.50 3.92
N VAL A 389 -28.62 -3.81 4.18
CA VAL A 389 -27.34 -4.51 3.94
C VAL A 389 -27.60 -5.89 3.39
N VAL A 390 -26.90 -6.22 2.32
CA VAL A 390 -26.88 -7.55 1.68
C VAL A 390 -25.51 -8.17 1.82
N ASN A 391 -25.46 -9.45 2.22
CA ASN A 391 -24.22 -10.24 2.33
C ASN A 391 -23.89 -10.91 1.00
N TYR A 392 -22.63 -10.83 0.59
CA TYR A 392 -22.10 -11.34 -0.68
C TYR A 392 -21.09 -12.47 -0.49
N ASP A 393 -20.47 -12.93 -1.60
CA ASP A 393 -19.48 -13.99 -1.58
C ASP A 393 -18.28 -13.59 -0.72
N ALA A 394 -17.90 -14.46 0.17
CA ALA A 394 -16.94 -14.25 1.25
C ALA A 394 -15.78 -15.25 1.17
N GLY A 395 -15.04 -15.44 2.26
CA GLY A 395 -13.90 -16.35 2.27
C GLY A 395 -12.78 -15.87 1.35
N GLY A 396 -12.28 -16.74 0.49
CA GLY A 396 -11.22 -16.41 -0.47
C GLY A 396 -11.62 -15.38 -1.54
N SER A 397 -12.94 -15.16 -1.74
CA SER A 397 -13.45 -14.20 -2.71
C SER A 397 -13.52 -12.77 -2.20
N ALA A 398 -13.51 -12.55 -0.86
CA ALA A 398 -13.63 -11.21 -0.27
C ALA A 398 -12.47 -10.29 -0.66
N GLN A 399 -12.76 -9.31 -1.51
CA GLN A 399 -11.79 -8.39 -2.11
C GLN A 399 -12.37 -6.99 -2.23
N MET A 400 -11.57 -5.97 -1.85
CA MET A 400 -11.86 -4.58 -2.14
C MET A 400 -10.79 -4.00 -3.05
N LEU A 401 -11.20 -3.47 -4.18
CA LEU A 401 -10.39 -2.77 -5.16
C LEU A 401 -10.47 -1.26 -4.88
N VAL A 402 -9.33 -0.59 -4.87
CA VAL A 402 -9.24 0.89 -4.85
C VAL A 402 -8.08 1.31 -5.77
N ASN A 403 -8.33 2.25 -6.66
CA ASN A 403 -7.33 2.79 -7.59
C ASN A 403 -6.48 1.71 -8.29
N GLY A 404 -7.14 0.65 -8.76
CA GLY A 404 -6.49 -0.44 -9.51
C GLY A 404 -5.75 -1.47 -8.67
N ALA A 405 -5.83 -1.44 -7.34
CA ALA A 405 -5.19 -2.39 -6.44
C ALA A 405 -6.20 -3.03 -5.47
N ILE A 406 -5.98 -4.30 -5.09
CA ILE A 406 -6.68 -4.92 -3.97
C ILE A 406 -6.02 -4.47 -2.68
N ILE A 407 -6.78 -3.78 -1.82
CA ILE A 407 -6.26 -3.14 -0.61
C ILE A 407 -6.35 -3.99 0.65
N ASN A 408 -7.14 -5.06 0.63
CA ASN A 408 -7.26 -5.98 1.76
C ASN A 408 -6.37 -7.22 1.59
N LYS A 409 -6.11 -7.94 2.68
CA LYS A 409 -5.39 -9.22 2.64
C LYS A 409 -6.38 -10.37 2.55
N THR A 410 -6.51 -10.98 1.38
CA THR A 410 -7.44 -12.09 1.16
C THR A 410 -7.07 -13.32 2.00
N THR A 411 -8.07 -14.10 2.39
CA THR A 411 -7.89 -15.30 3.23
C THR A 411 -6.93 -16.33 2.60
N GLU A 412 -6.88 -16.42 1.28
CA GLU A 412 -5.99 -17.35 0.55
C GLU A 412 -4.59 -16.77 0.27
N GLY A 413 -4.33 -15.54 0.74
CA GLY A 413 -3.04 -14.87 0.54
C GLY A 413 -2.89 -14.16 -0.79
N THR A 414 -3.54 -14.64 -1.85
CA THR A 414 -3.63 -14.02 -3.19
C THR A 414 -5.09 -13.79 -3.58
N PRO A 415 -5.41 -12.68 -4.26
CA PRO A 415 -6.77 -12.43 -4.73
C PRO A 415 -7.25 -13.52 -5.69
N ARG A 416 -8.43 -14.09 -5.41
CA ARG A 416 -9.07 -15.10 -6.24
C ARG A 416 -9.73 -14.45 -7.46
N ALA A 417 -9.73 -15.13 -8.61
CA ALA A 417 -10.61 -14.77 -9.72
C ALA A 417 -12.07 -15.03 -9.34
N VAL A 418 -12.97 -14.07 -9.59
CA VAL A 418 -14.38 -14.08 -9.23
C VAL A 418 -15.27 -13.98 -10.46
N ALA A 419 -16.54 -14.41 -10.37
CA ALA A 419 -17.47 -14.37 -11.48
C ALA A 419 -17.96 -12.94 -11.76
N THR A 420 -18.23 -12.17 -10.71
CA THR A 420 -18.77 -10.81 -10.80
C THR A 420 -18.10 -9.87 -9.80
N GLY A 421 -18.10 -8.58 -10.16
CA GLY A 421 -17.76 -7.47 -9.29
C GLY A 421 -18.77 -6.34 -9.44
N TRP A 422 -18.94 -5.54 -8.40
CA TRP A 422 -19.72 -4.29 -8.45
C TRP A 422 -18.76 -3.14 -8.25
N LEU A 423 -18.58 -2.37 -9.35
CA LEU A 423 -17.51 -1.38 -9.48
C LEU A 423 -18.09 0.02 -9.46
N ILE A 424 -17.41 0.93 -8.80
CA ILE A 424 -17.74 2.35 -8.76
C ILE A 424 -16.87 3.07 -9.79
N GLU A 425 -17.52 3.74 -10.75
CA GLU A 425 -16.88 4.45 -11.83
C GLU A 425 -17.09 5.94 -11.74
N SER A 426 -16.10 6.71 -12.20
CA SER A 426 -16.24 8.15 -12.46
C SER A 426 -16.26 8.42 -13.94
N ILE A 427 -17.25 9.22 -14.36
CA ILE A 427 -17.35 9.81 -15.72
C ILE A 427 -17.01 11.31 -15.71
N ALA A 428 -16.39 11.82 -14.66
CA ALA A 428 -15.94 13.20 -14.59
C ALA A 428 -14.97 13.53 -15.73
N PRO A 429 -15.10 14.71 -16.35
CA PRO A 429 -14.15 15.16 -17.34
C PRO A 429 -12.71 15.19 -16.79
N ALA A 430 -11.74 14.83 -17.64
CA ALA A 430 -10.34 14.94 -17.26
C ALA A 430 -9.96 16.40 -17.02
N ASP A 431 -9.46 16.72 -15.83
CA ASP A 431 -9.05 18.04 -15.41
C ASP A 431 -7.84 17.91 -14.47
N GLN A 432 -6.78 18.67 -14.74
CA GLN A 432 -5.54 18.64 -13.97
C GLN A 432 -5.36 19.91 -13.09
N GLU A 433 -6.35 20.80 -13.07
CA GLU A 433 -6.28 22.00 -12.23
C GLU A 433 -6.60 21.65 -10.77
N VAL A 434 -5.77 22.15 -9.85
CA VAL A 434 -5.99 21.96 -8.41
C VAL A 434 -7.07 22.93 -7.94
N ALA A 435 -8.22 22.37 -7.54
CA ALA A 435 -9.35 23.14 -7.01
C ALA A 435 -9.47 23.01 -5.47
N SER A 436 -8.95 21.93 -4.90
CA SER A 436 -8.91 21.74 -3.43
C SER A 436 -7.72 20.86 -3.04
N ILE A 437 -7.31 20.98 -1.77
CA ILE A 437 -6.28 20.14 -1.16
C ILE A 437 -6.81 19.54 0.13
N ARG A 438 -6.26 18.37 0.53
CA ARG A 438 -6.59 17.70 1.79
C ARG A 438 -5.35 17.02 2.36
N PHE A 439 -5.30 16.96 3.69
CA PHE A 439 -4.38 16.04 4.35
C PHE A 439 -4.75 14.59 4.02
N ALA A 440 -3.75 13.74 3.85
CA ALA A 440 -3.97 12.32 3.71
C ALA A 440 -4.56 11.70 4.99
N ASP A 441 -4.20 12.25 6.15
CA ASP A 441 -4.74 11.87 7.44
C ASP A 441 -6.02 12.66 7.74
N ALA A 442 -7.06 11.99 8.28
CA ALA A 442 -8.31 12.64 8.66
C ALA A 442 -8.27 13.27 10.06
N ALA A 443 -7.56 12.62 10.96
CA ALA A 443 -7.20 13.08 12.29
C ALA A 443 -5.92 12.36 12.70
N LEU A 444 -5.08 13.01 13.48
CA LEU A 444 -3.78 12.49 13.80
C LEU A 444 -3.49 12.59 15.31
N ARG A 445 -2.91 11.53 15.87
CA ARG A 445 -2.35 11.52 17.21
C ARG A 445 -0.84 11.48 17.10
N LEU A 446 -0.17 12.49 17.64
CA LEU A 446 1.28 12.62 17.55
C LEU A 446 1.93 12.58 18.94
N PRO A 447 3.09 11.93 19.05
CA PRO A 447 3.92 12.13 20.25
C PRO A 447 4.32 13.60 20.41
N ILE A 448 4.37 14.12 21.63
CA ILE A 448 5.03 15.41 21.90
C ILE A 448 6.50 15.32 21.46
N TYR A 449 7.09 16.43 21.05
CA TYR A 449 8.47 16.53 20.53
C TYR A 449 8.74 15.71 19.26
N ALA A 450 7.71 15.18 18.59
CA ALA A 450 7.89 14.48 17.32
C ALA A 450 7.93 15.46 16.14
N SER A 451 8.56 15.02 15.06
CA SER A 451 8.45 15.67 13.75
C SER A 451 7.39 14.98 12.90
N TYR A 452 6.61 15.75 12.15
CA TYR A 452 5.59 15.23 11.24
C TYR A 452 5.66 15.94 9.89
N HIS A 453 5.73 15.14 8.83
CA HIS A 453 5.68 15.56 7.44
C HIS A 453 4.36 15.09 6.83
N PRO A 454 3.35 15.94 6.69
CA PRO A 454 2.08 15.55 6.13
C PRO A 454 2.18 15.24 4.64
N GLN A 455 1.46 14.24 4.21
CA GLN A 455 1.12 14.05 2.81
C GLN A 455 -0.11 14.89 2.48
N ILE A 456 -0.03 15.73 1.46
CA ILE A 456 -1.14 16.54 0.96
C ILE A 456 -1.58 15.99 -0.39
N ILE A 457 -2.89 15.79 -0.54
CA ILE A 457 -3.53 15.31 -1.76
C ILE A 457 -4.26 16.48 -2.42
N ALA A 458 -4.03 16.66 -3.71
CA ALA A 458 -4.71 17.67 -4.51
C ALA A 458 -5.83 17.05 -5.34
N TYR A 459 -6.94 17.76 -5.41
CA TYR A 459 -8.14 17.37 -6.15
C TYR A 459 -8.55 18.45 -7.13
N ASN A 460 -9.13 18.04 -8.27
CA ASN A 460 -9.75 18.96 -9.22
C ASN A 460 -11.17 19.39 -8.76
N GLN A 461 -11.82 20.20 -9.57
CA GLN A 461 -13.18 20.69 -9.28
C GLN A 461 -14.25 19.58 -9.25
N TYR A 462 -13.98 18.42 -9.83
CA TYR A 462 -14.90 17.28 -9.85
C TYR A 462 -14.67 16.34 -8.65
N GLY A 463 -13.61 16.54 -7.87
CA GLY A 463 -13.22 15.69 -6.74
C GLY A 463 -12.33 14.50 -7.11
N ASP A 464 -11.81 14.46 -8.33
CA ASP A 464 -10.80 13.48 -8.71
C ASP A 464 -9.43 13.88 -8.19
N VAL A 465 -8.63 12.90 -7.84
CA VAL A 465 -7.24 13.11 -7.41
C VAL A 465 -6.39 13.55 -8.61
N VAL A 466 -5.79 14.72 -8.49
CA VAL A 466 -4.83 15.29 -9.46
C VAL A 466 -3.40 14.94 -9.08
N ASN A 467 -3.10 14.98 -7.78
CA ASN A 467 -1.77 14.69 -7.26
C ASN A 467 -1.89 14.08 -5.86
N GLU A 468 -1.43 12.85 -5.68
CA GLU A 468 -1.48 12.14 -4.40
C GLU A 468 -0.41 12.61 -3.40
N ASN A 469 0.61 13.32 -3.87
CA ASN A 469 1.72 13.80 -3.05
C ASN A 469 2.15 15.20 -3.48
N LEU A 470 1.24 16.16 -3.27
CA LEU A 470 1.44 17.56 -3.64
C LEU A 470 2.68 18.13 -2.94
N GLN A 471 3.52 18.81 -3.70
CA GLN A 471 4.69 19.53 -3.20
C GLN A 471 4.48 21.03 -3.27
N GLY A 472 5.32 21.81 -2.57
CA GLY A 472 5.29 23.27 -2.62
C GLY A 472 4.20 23.94 -1.79
N PHE A 473 3.54 23.19 -0.91
CA PHE A 473 2.65 23.76 0.11
C PHE A 473 3.44 24.30 1.31
N THR A 474 2.80 25.14 2.10
CA THR A 474 3.33 25.64 3.38
C THR A 474 2.41 25.25 4.52
N LEU A 475 3.00 25.04 5.71
CA LEU A 475 2.27 24.74 6.94
C LEU A 475 2.23 25.95 7.87
N SER A 476 1.14 26.02 8.62
CA SER A 476 1.00 26.84 9.83
C SER A 476 0.22 26.07 10.87
N CYS A 477 0.44 26.32 12.15
CA CYS A 477 -0.25 25.64 13.22
C CYS A 477 -0.58 26.59 14.38
N ASP A 478 -1.47 26.11 15.28
CA ASP A 478 -1.67 26.79 16.55
C ASP A 478 -0.35 26.87 17.32
N ALA A 479 -0.02 28.05 17.88
CA ALA A 479 1.26 28.27 18.56
C ALA A 479 1.51 27.33 19.75
N SER A 480 0.44 26.82 20.38
CA SER A 480 0.51 25.84 21.47
C SER A 480 0.83 24.42 20.99
N LEU A 481 0.55 24.10 19.72
CA LEU A 481 0.80 22.79 19.12
C LEU A 481 2.28 22.58 18.81
N GLY A 482 2.98 23.65 18.42
CA GLY A 482 4.39 23.58 18.05
C GLY A 482 4.80 24.68 17.09
N THR A 483 5.78 24.37 16.24
CA THR A 483 6.30 25.26 15.20
C THR A 483 6.32 24.55 13.85
N THR A 484 6.24 25.33 12.76
CA THR A 484 6.35 24.80 11.41
C THR A 484 7.61 25.29 10.71
N ASN A 485 8.25 24.43 9.93
CA ASN A 485 9.38 24.76 9.09
C ASN A 485 9.14 24.17 7.69
N GLY A 486 8.71 25.02 6.73
CA GLY A 486 8.33 24.58 5.39
C GLY A 486 7.15 23.59 5.43
N ALA A 487 7.39 22.35 5.03
CA ALA A 487 6.41 21.27 4.99
C ALA A 487 6.46 20.34 6.23
N GLN A 488 7.13 20.77 7.31
CA GLN A 488 7.29 19.99 8.53
C GLN A 488 6.64 20.68 9.72
N LEU A 489 5.92 19.93 10.55
CA LEU A 489 5.49 20.32 11.90
C LEU A 489 6.47 19.73 12.91
N ASN A 490 6.99 20.57 13.81
CA ASN A 490 7.72 20.17 15.01
C ASN A 490 6.78 20.33 16.22
N VAL A 491 6.36 19.21 16.78
CA VAL A 491 5.37 19.17 17.86
C VAL A 491 6.00 19.70 19.16
N GLY A 492 5.28 20.54 19.87
CA GLY A 492 5.67 21.08 21.17
C GLY A 492 5.55 20.06 22.30
N GLY A 493 5.95 20.47 23.53
CA GLY A 493 5.96 19.59 24.71
C GLY A 493 4.62 19.46 25.45
N ASN A 494 3.51 19.97 24.94
CA ASN A 494 2.23 19.96 25.62
C ASN A 494 1.29 18.89 25.08
N VAL A 495 0.61 18.18 25.98
CA VAL A 495 -0.49 17.27 25.60
C VAL A 495 -1.75 18.12 25.41
N LEU A 496 -2.24 18.25 24.19
CA LEU A 496 -3.38 19.09 23.82
C LEU A 496 -3.99 18.65 22.48
N THR A 497 -5.08 19.29 22.08
CA THR A 497 -5.61 19.23 20.72
C THR A 497 -5.43 20.59 20.07
N GLY A 498 -4.90 20.60 18.85
CA GLY A 498 -4.66 21.81 18.06
C GLY A 498 -4.85 21.55 16.56
N THR A 499 -4.74 22.63 15.79
CA THR A 499 -4.98 22.62 14.35
C THR A 499 -3.69 22.84 13.58
N LEU A 500 -3.45 21.99 12.57
CA LEU A 500 -2.44 22.18 11.53
C LEU A 500 -3.14 22.63 10.25
N THR A 501 -2.67 23.68 9.59
CA THR A 501 -3.20 24.21 8.34
C THR A 501 -2.17 24.07 7.25
N ALA A 502 -2.54 23.49 6.10
CA ALA A 502 -1.75 23.51 4.87
C ALA A 502 -2.31 24.53 3.89
N SER A 503 -1.42 25.24 3.18
CA SER A 503 -1.76 26.24 2.17
C SER A 503 -0.98 26.02 0.88
N TYR A 504 -1.70 26.01 -0.25
CA TYR A 504 -1.13 25.89 -1.59
C TYR A 504 -1.86 26.83 -2.55
N ASN A 505 -1.15 27.82 -3.16
CA ASN A 505 -1.74 28.79 -4.09
C ASN A 505 -3.03 29.48 -3.58
N GLY A 506 -3.11 29.77 -2.28
CA GLY A 506 -4.30 30.38 -1.66
C GLY A 506 -5.41 29.40 -1.28
N ILE A 507 -5.29 28.11 -1.64
CA ILE A 507 -6.21 27.04 -1.21
C ILE A 507 -5.69 26.52 0.12
N THR A 508 -6.58 26.34 1.10
CA THR A 508 -6.22 25.89 2.46
C THR A 508 -7.02 24.66 2.88
N THR A 509 -6.41 23.86 3.74
CA THR A 509 -7.07 22.74 4.44
C THR A 509 -6.53 22.61 5.86
N THR A 510 -7.29 22.02 6.75
CA THR A 510 -6.94 21.88 8.16
C THR A 510 -6.97 20.42 8.61
N LEU A 511 -6.10 20.08 9.58
CA LEU A 511 -6.03 18.78 10.24
C LEU A 511 -6.06 18.99 11.74
N ASN A 512 -6.93 18.28 12.45
CA ASN A 512 -6.93 18.26 13.91
C ASN A 512 -5.87 17.25 14.39
N ILE A 513 -5.01 17.72 15.29
CA ILE A 513 -3.94 16.93 15.87
C ILE A 513 -4.15 16.86 17.39
N THR A 514 -4.11 15.67 17.94
CA THR A 514 -4.06 15.44 19.39
C THR A 514 -2.68 14.95 19.77
N THR A 515 -1.99 15.67 20.63
CA THR A 515 -0.66 15.28 21.14
C THR A 515 -0.76 14.39 22.36
N LEU A 516 0.21 13.50 22.57
CA LEU A 516 0.23 12.55 23.68
C LEU A 516 1.67 12.17 24.07
N TYR A 517 1.82 11.57 25.25
CA TYR A 517 3.02 10.80 25.57
C TYR A 517 2.96 9.44 24.90
N ALA A 518 4.06 8.98 24.31
CA ALA A 518 4.16 7.65 23.70
C ALA A 518 5.47 6.96 24.09
N GLN A 519 5.45 5.63 24.15
CA GLN A 519 6.61 4.81 24.47
C GLN A 519 7.75 5.10 23.49
N PRO A 520 8.91 5.62 23.95
CA PRO A 520 10.08 5.78 23.09
C PRO A 520 10.72 4.42 22.79
N ALA A 521 11.37 4.34 21.63
CA ALA A 521 12.28 3.25 21.27
C ALA A 521 13.59 3.88 20.82
N ILE A 522 14.66 3.62 21.59
CA ILE A 522 15.99 4.18 21.34
C ILE A 522 16.72 3.29 20.35
N SER A 523 17.45 3.89 19.43
CA SER A 523 18.44 3.23 18.61
C SER A 523 19.79 3.91 18.77
N LEU A 524 20.69 3.25 19.48
CA LEU A 524 22.05 3.72 19.75
C LEU A 524 23.05 3.13 18.77
N LYS A 525 24.16 3.83 18.60
CA LYS A 525 25.36 3.23 18.06
C LYS A 525 25.95 2.26 19.09
N PRO A 526 26.06 0.94 18.81
CA PRO A 526 26.40 -0.04 19.84
C PRO A 526 27.84 0.08 20.31
N VAL A 527 28.75 0.56 19.44
CA VAL A 527 30.18 0.74 19.76
C VAL A 527 30.65 2.11 19.28
N ILE A 528 31.25 2.88 20.17
CA ILE A 528 31.89 4.16 19.88
C ILE A 528 33.41 3.99 19.96
N THR A 529 34.11 4.36 18.91
CA THR A 529 35.56 4.17 18.81
C THR A 529 36.36 5.47 18.80
N VAL A 530 35.67 6.63 18.97
CA VAL A 530 36.30 7.96 19.05
C VAL A 530 35.60 8.81 20.11
N ASP A 531 36.36 9.65 20.80
CA ASP A 531 35.90 10.52 21.90
C ASP A 531 35.51 11.93 21.46
N HIS A 532 36.00 12.39 20.32
CA HIS A 532 35.84 13.76 19.82
C HIS A 532 34.59 13.94 18.95
N GLN A 533 33.85 12.89 18.63
CA GLN A 533 32.70 12.92 17.74
C GLN A 533 31.42 12.53 18.49
N ALA A 534 30.34 13.29 18.26
CA ALA A 534 29.03 12.99 18.79
C ALA A 534 28.11 12.42 17.72
N TRP A 535 27.34 11.38 18.05
CA TRP A 535 26.48 10.60 17.17
C TRP A 535 25.02 10.93 17.43
N PRO A 536 24.21 11.29 16.44
CA PRO A 536 22.78 11.44 16.63
C PRO A 536 22.17 10.18 17.23
N ILE A 537 21.30 10.34 18.24
CA ILE A 537 20.49 9.26 18.76
C ILE A 537 19.17 9.28 18.00
N GLU A 538 18.79 8.15 17.40
CA GLU A 538 17.48 8.00 16.83
C GLU A 538 16.52 7.49 17.90
N VAL A 539 15.41 8.20 18.08
CA VAL A 539 14.34 7.81 19.01
C VAL A 539 13.03 7.83 18.25
N THR A 540 12.32 6.73 18.30
CA THR A 540 11.05 6.59 17.61
C THR A 540 9.92 6.26 18.57
N ALA A 541 8.68 6.48 18.16
CA ALA A 541 7.48 5.96 18.81
C ALA A 541 6.48 5.49 17.79
N THR A 542 5.74 4.44 18.10
CA THR A 542 4.65 3.95 17.26
C THR A 542 3.31 4.31 17.89
N VAL A 543 2.51 5.06 17.15
CA VAL A 543 1.14 5.44 17.52
C VAL A 543 0.21 5.07 16.38
N ASN A 544 -0.84 4.29 16.64
CA ASN A 544 -1.79 3.84 15.61
C ASN A 544 -1.12 3.18 14.39
N ALA A 545 -0.11 2.34 14.61
CA ALA A 545 0.71 1.68 13.59
C ALA A 545 1.56 2.61 12.70
N GLN A 546 1.63 3.90 13.02
CA GLN A 546 2.55 4.85 12.39
C GLN A 546 3.76 5.08 13.29
N THR A 547 4.95 5.13 12.69
CA THR A 547 6.20 5.43 13.40
C THR A 547 6.55 6.91 13.24
N PHE A 548 6.83 7.56 14.37
CA PHE A 548 7.24 8.95 14.44
C PHE A 548 8.63 9.06 15.04
N PHE A 549 9.39 10.07 14.61
CA PHE A 549 10.72 10.36 15.12
C PHE A 549 10.62 11.50 16.13
N TYR A 550 11.19 11.29 17.30
CA TYR A 550 11.35 12.34 18.31
C TYR A 550 12.53 13.25 17.98
N ASP A 551 12.43 14.51 18.37
CA ASP A 551 13.62 15.36 18.52
C ASP A 551 14.36 14.95 19.81
N ALA A 552 15.41 14.17 19.65
CA ALA A 552 16.20 13.63 20.77
C ALA A 552 16.81 14.71 21.67
N ALA A 553 16.96 15.94 21.16
CA ALA A 553 17.46 17.07 21.96
C ALA A 553 16.47 17.59 22.99
N LEU A 554 15.18 17.26 22.83
CA LEU A 554 14.09 17.70 23.73
C LEU A 554 13.69 16.63 24.76
N LEU A 555 14.33 15.46 24.74
CA LEU A 555 14.01 14.34 25.62
C LEU A 555 14.90 14.36 26.86
N ASP A 556 14.40 13.75 27.95
CA ASP A 556 15.15 13.60 29.21
C ASP A 556 16.06 12.36 29.14
N TRP A 557 17.37 12.58 29.32
CA TRP A 557 18.38 11.54 29.24
C TRP A 557 19.01 11.26 30.59
N THR A 558 19.23 10.00 30.92
CA THR A 558 19.98 9.54 32.09
C THR A 558 21.01 8.51 31.64
N ILE A 559 22.24 8.61 32.16
CA ILE A 559 23.36 7.73 31.83
C ILE A 559 23.85 7.11 33.12
N ASP A 560 23.97 5.79 33.16
CA ASP A 560 24.35 5.07 34.39
C ASP A 560 25.79 5.41 34.83
N ASP A 561 26.69 5.47 33.83
CA ASP A 561 28.07 5.92 34.07
C ASP A 561 28.40 7.10 33.14
N PRO A 562 28.27 8.33 33.64
CA PRO A 562 28.54 9.55 32.88
C PRO A 562 30.04 9.77 32.59
N THR A 563 30.94 8.98 33.18
CA THR A 563 32.37 9.03 32.83
C THR A 563 32.69 8.25 31.55
N VAL A 564 31.81 7.28 31.15
CA VAL A 564 32.00 6.49 29.95
C VAL A 564 31.41 7.19 28.72
N ALA A 565 30.25 7.79 28.82
CA ALA A 565 29.58 8.50 27.74
C ALA A 565 28.71 9.65 28.25
N VAL A 566 28.39 10.59 27.33
CA VAL A 566 27.50 11.70 27.59
C VAL A 566 26.51 11.89 26.45
N VAL A 567 25.29 12.31 26.76
CA VAL A 567 24.29 12.75 25.78
C VAL A 567 24.14 14.26 25.88
N GLU A 568 24.44 14.97 24.78
CA GLU A 568 24.36 16.42 24.67
C GLU A 568 23.54 16.78 23.43
N ASN A 569 22.44 17.52 23.60
CA ASN A 569 21.56 17.93 22.50
C ASN A 569 21.11 16.74 21.62
N GLY A 570 20.72 15.62 22.25
CA GLY A 570 20.27 14.42 21.55
C GLY A 570 21.36 13.65 20.79
N LYS A 571 22.63 13.93 21.09
CA LYS A 571 23.78 13.25 20.50
C LYS A 571 24.59 12.56 21.58
N LEU A 572 24.98 11.32 21.30
CA LEU A 572 25.80 10.48 22.15
C LEU A 572 27.29 10.68 21.81
N ARG A 573 28.12 10.93 22.83
CA ARG A 573 29.58 11.01 22.71
C ARG A 573 30.22 10.06 23.73
N GLY A 574 31.18 9.25 23.28
CA GLY A 574 32.03 8.45 24.14
C GLY A 574 33.11 9.30 24.78
N LEU A 575 33.40 9.06 26.06
CA LEU A 575 34.40 9.80 26.81
C LEU A 575 35.58 8.93 27.26
N LYS A 576 35.29 7.69 27.70
CA LYS A 576 36.25 6.75 28.22
C LYS A 576 35.87 5.32 27.87
N ASN A 577 36.85 4.45 27.67
CA ASN A 577 36.59 3.04 27.41
C ASN A 577 35.78 2.40 28.55
N GLY A 578 34.73 1.69 28.18
CA GLY A 578 33.80 1.07 29.11
C GLY A 578 32.45 0.77 28.49
N LYS A 579 31.51 0.37 29.32
CA LYS A 579 30.12 0.11 28.91
C LYS A 579 29.17 0.83 29.87
N THR A 580 28.16 1.50 29.32
CA THR A 580 27.13 2.20 30.11
C THR A 580 25.75 2.01 29.49
N ALA A 581 24.72 2.07 30.34
CA ALA A 581 23.34 2.14 29.87
C ALA A 581 22.90 3.60 29.72
N ILE A 582 22.06 3.86 28.74
CA ILE A 582 21.49 5.15 28.42
C ILE A 582 19.99 5.02 28.41
N THR A 583 19.31 5.80 29.22
CA THR A 583 17.85 5.80 29.39
C THR A 583 17.26 7.09 28.86
N CYS A 584 16.26 6.96 28.00
CA CYS A 584 15.39 8.03 27.55
C CYS A 584 14.09 8.02 28.33
N LYS A 585 13.62 9.20 28.76
CA LYS A 585 12.34 9.36 29.46
C LYS A 585 11.46 10.40 28.77
N ILE A 586 10.16 10.07 28.67
CA ILE A 586 9.12 10.98 28.19
C ILE A 586 7.81 10.74 28.97
N GLY A 587 7.42 11.68 29.83
CA GLY A 587 6.31 11.47 30.77
C GLY A 587 6.58 10.28 31.69
N GLU A 588 5.73 9.25 31.64
CA GLU A 588 5.88 8.03 32.44
C GLU A 588 6.60 6.91 31.65
N PHE A 589 6.83 7.10 30.36
CA PHE A 589 7.46 6.10 29.49
C PHE A 589 8.96 6.21 29.53
N VAL A 590 9.62 5.07 29.53
CA VAL A 590 11.08 4.97 29.53
C VAL A 590 11.53 3.88 28.55
N ASP A 591 12.70 4.07 27.94
CA ASP A 591 13.41 3.04 27.21
C ASP A 591 14.90 3.14 27.53
N THR A 592 15.59 2.00 27.55
CA THR A 592 17.00 1.90 27.93
C THR A 592 17.74 1.01 26.95
N ASP A 593 18.86 1.51 26.46
CA ASP A 593 19.80 0.73 25.64
C ASP A 593 21.24 0.95 26.15
N SER A 594 22.20 0.17 25.70
CA SER A 594 23.58 0.21 26.18
C SER A 594 24.56 0.46 25.04
N VAL A 595 25.62 1.20 25.35
CA VAL A 595 26.72 1.50 24.45
C VAL A 595 28.04 1.00 25.03
N SER A 596 28.91 0.44 24.17
CA SER A 596 30.33 0.19 24.46
C SER A 596 31.17 1.33 23.86
N VAL A 597 32.09 1.86 24.66
CA VAL A 597 33.09 2.83 24.20
C VAL A 597 34.45 2.12 24.15
N GLU A 598 35.05 2.08 22.97
CA GLU A 598 36.28 1.34 22.66
C GLU A 598 37.21 2.23 21.82
N ILE A 599 37.66 3.32 22.40
CA ILE A 599 38.50 4.30 21.74
C ILE A 599 39.91 3.75 21.57
N SER A 600 40.40 3.76 20.34
CA SER A 600 41.76 3.33 20.00
C SER A 600 42.54 4.52 19.46
N PRO A 601 43.74 4.82 20.02
CA PRO A 601 44.58 5.90 19.55
C PRO A 601 45.41 5.51 18.27
N THR A 602 45.41 4.23 17.90
CA THR A 602 46.18 3.77 16.74
C THR A 602 45.34 3.68 15.49
N PRO A 603 45.92 3.95 14.28
CA PRO A 603 45.18 3.70 13.03
C PRO A 603 44.78 2.22 12.93
N TYR A 604 43.48 2.01 12.56
CA TYR A 604 43.03 0.66 12.27
C TYR A 604 43.49 0.26 10.86
N LEU A 605 44.44 -0.67 10.79
CA LEU A 605 45.02 -1.16 9.52
C LEU A 605 44.37 -2.49 9.12
N TYR A 606 43.91 -2.60 7.88
CA TYR A 606 43.52 -3.87 7.28
C TYR A 606 44.73 -4.64 6.86
N GLN A 607 45.23 -5.52 7.73
CA GLN A 607 46.49 -6.27 7.52
C GLN A 607 46.28 -7.67 6.92
N THR A 608 44.99 -8.12 6.83
CA THR A 608 44.69 -9.42 6.27
C THR A 608 44.02 -9.27 4.91
N TRP A 609 44.63 -9.89 3.91
CA TRP A 609 44.19 -9.85 2.53
C TRP A 609 43.38 -11.09 2.15
N ASP A 610 42.97 -11.92 3.12
CA ASP A 610 42.12 -13.08 2.93
C ASP A 610 40.68 -12.69 2.65
N GLY A 611 39.95 -13.50 1.89
CA GLY A 611 38.54 -13.36 1.61
C GLY A 611 38.17 -12.25 0.62
N TRP A 612 39.14 -11.67 -0.09
CA TRP A 612 38.92 -10.77 -1.21
C TRP A 612 38.56 -11.54 -2.48
N THR A 613 37.51 -11.12 -3.15
CA THR A 613 37.14 -11.60 -4.48
C THR A 613 37.74 -10.69 -5.54
N LEU A 614 38.47 -11.28 -6.49
CA LEU A 614 39.13 -10.54 -7.56
C LEU A 614 38.37 -10.68 -8.87
N LYS A 615 38.24 -9.57 -9.62
CA LYS A 615 37.69 -9.53 -10.98
C LYS A 615 38.49 -8.62 -11.87
N GLY A 616 38.66 -8.98 -13.15
CA GLY A 616 39.43 -8.19 -14.10
C GLY A 616 38.81 -8.16 -15.50
N SER A 617 39.08 -7.07 -16.21
CA SER A 617 38.88 -6.93 -17.64
C SER A 617 40.18 -6.42 -18.25
N GLY A 618 40.69 -7.09 -19.29
CA GLY A 618 42.03 -6.83 -19.76
C GLY A 618 43.15 -7.19 -18.76
N ALA A 619 42.78 -7.82 -17.64
CA ALA A 619 43.65 -8.36 -16.63
C ALA A 619 43.19 -9.78 -16.29
N THR A 620 44.12 -10.74 -16.35
CA THR A 620 43.90 -12.16 -16.10
C THR A 620 44.91 -12.70 -15.08
N LYS A 621 44.72 -13.92 -14.59
CA LYS A 621 45.58 -14.57 -13.57
C LYS A 621 45.79 -13.71 -12.32
N LEU A 622 44.65 -13.13 -11.84
CA LEU A 622 44.67 -12.26 -10.66
C LEU A 622 44.92 -13.07 -9.39
N VAL A 623 45.96 -12.71 -8.64
CA VAL A 623 46.32 -13.31 -7.35
C VAL A 623 46.65 -12.19 -6.37
N LEU A 624 45.99 -12.20 -5.19
CA LEU A 624 46.36 -11.35 -4.05
C LEU A 624 46.99 -12.21 -2.97
N ASN A 625 48.23 -11.92 -2.60
CA ASN A 625 48.94 -12.66 -1.56
C ASN A 625 48.71 -12.08 -0.16
N ALA A 626 49.20 -12.76 0.86
CA ALA A 626 49.06 -12.35 2.26
C ALA A 626 49.73 -11.02 2.60
N ASP A 627 50.73 -10.58 1.80
CA ASP A 627 51.50 -9.32 1.99
C ASP A 627 50.81 -8.13 1.27
N GLY A 628 49.63 -8.31 0.65
CA GLY A 628 48.96 -7.25 -0.09
C GLY A 628 49.49 -7.02 -1.51
N LEU A 629 50.28 -7.94 -2.04
CA LEU A 629 50.71 -7.87 -3.43
C LEU A 629 49.69 -8.54 -4.35
N LEU A 630 49.03 -7.74 -5.17
CA LEU A 630 48.14 -8.17 -6.23
C LEU A 630 48.91 -8.33 -7.53
N THR A 631 49.08 -9.53 -8.02
CA THR A 631 49.69 -9.84 -9.31
C THR A 631 48.66 -10.18 -10.38
N TYR A 632 48.93 -9.79 -11.62
CA TYR A 632 48.04 -10.06 -12.75
C TYR A 632 48.78 -10.05 -14.08
N THR A 633 48.22 -10.68 -15.11
CA THR A 633 48.68 -10.54 -16.49
C THR A 633 47.85 -9.51 -17.21
N TYR A 634 48.42 -8.39 -17.60
CA TYR A 634 47.75 -7.33 -18.34
C TYR A 634 47.72 -7.65 -19.84
N GLY A 635 46.56 -7.54 -20.45
CA GLY A 635 46.35 -7.59 -21.88
C GLY A 635 45.56 -6.38 -22.35
N SER A 636 45.58 -6.09 -23.65
CA SER A 636 44.87 -4.95 -24.20
C SER A 636 43.32 -5.14 -24.03
N SER A 637 42.65 -4.13 -23.52
CA SER A 637 41.19 -4.06 -23.41
C SER A 637 40.68 -2.65 -23.69
N ARG A 638 39.50 -2.55 -24.25
CA ARG A 638 38.82 -1.24 -24.46
C ARG A 638 38.53 -0.52 -23.13
N ALA A 639 38.23 -1.30 -22.09
CA ALA A 639 37.91 -0.82 -20.74
C ALA A 639 38.58 -1.73 -19.69
N PRO A 640 39.92 -1.59 -19.45
CA PRO A 640 40.62 -2.39 -18.49
C PRO A 640 40.25 -2.02 -17.06
N TYR A 641 40.15 -3.01 -16.17
CA TYR A 641 40.03 -2.80 -14.74
C TYR A 641 40.49 -4.02 -13.94
N ILE A 642 40.88 -3.79 -12.70
CA ILE A 642 41.13 -4.79 -11.68
C ILE A 642 40.30 -4.40 -10.46
N LYS A 643 39.43 -5.29 -10.00
CA LYS A 643 38.56 -5.08 -8.85
C LYS A 643 38.92 -6.00 -7.72
N MET A 644 38.96 -5.44 -6.53
CA MET A 644 39.03 -6.14 -5.26
C MET A 644 37.70 -5.90 -4.53
N LEU A 645 36.99 -6.97 -4.19
CA LEU A 645 35.66 -6.90 -3.59
C LEU A 645 35.68 -7.59 -2.22
N LYS A 646 35.27 -6.85 -1.19
CA LYS A 646 35.04 -7.37 0.18
C LYS A 646 34.26 -6.33 0.96
N ASP A 647 33.26 -6.75 1.74
CA ASP A 647 32.57 -5.86 2.67
C ASP A 647 33.47 -5.59 3.89
N LEU A 648 34.08 -4.41 3.91
CA LEU A 648 34.79 -3.89 5.08
C LEU A 648 33.90 -2.91 5.81
N THR A 649 33.53 -3.22 7.05
CA THR A 649 32.57 -2.43 7.83
C THR A 649 33.28 -1.49 8.79
N LEU A 650 32.96 -0.19 8.71
CA LEU A 650 33.36 0.85 9.65
C LEU A 650 32.13 1.24 10.49
N TYR A 651 32.21 1.02 11.79
CA TYR A 651 31.10 1.26 12.71
C TYR A 651 30.97 2.71 13.16
N SER A 652 31.97 3.54 12.90
CA SER A 652 31.96 4.98 13.16
C SER A 652 32.65 5.73 12.03
N LEU A 653 32.51 7.08 12.03
CA LEU A 653 33.19 7.94 11.06
C LEU A 653 34.65 8.10 11.47
N PRO A 654 35.61 7.56 10.73
CA PRO A 654 37.00 7.89 10.96
C PRO A 654 37.27 9.34 10.51
N ASP A 655 38.33 9.92 11.04
CA ASP A 655 38.85 11.20 10.57
C ASP A 655 39.47 11.07 9.17
N GLU A 656 39.98 9.86 8.87
CA GLU A 656 40.68 9.58 7.63
C GLU A 656 40.52 8.11 7.24
N VAL A 657 40.20 7.84 5.97
CA VAL A 657 40.36 6.51 5.36
C VAL A 657 41.36 6.65 4.22
N GLY A 658 42.45 5.92 4.28
CA GLY A 658 43.55 6.00 3.32
C GLY A 658 43.84 4.66 2.66
N LEU A 659 44.25 4.75 1.40
CA LEU A 659 44.82 3.66 0.62
C LEU A 659 46.18 4.08 0.09
N THR A 660 47.26 3.38 0.55
CA THR A 660 48.63 3.56 0.03
C THR A 660 48.97 2.39 -0.86
N PHE A 661 49.41 2.67 -2.07
CA PHE A 661 49.73 1.66 -3.07
C PHE A 661 50.92 2.07 -3.96
N ASN A 662 51.49 1.04 -4.64
CA ASN A 662 52.47 1.20 -5.71
C ASN A 662 52.12 0.21 -6.83
N SER A 663 52.25 0.61 -8.09
CA SER A 663 51.94 -0.27 -9.22
C SER A 663 53.09 -0.33 -10.20
N THR A 664 53.35 -1.51 -10.78
CA THR A 664 54.32 -1.68 -11.85
C THR A 664 53.83 -1.20 -13.22
N ALA A 665 52.51 -1.03 -13.37
CA ALA A 665 51.86 -0.43 -14.54
C ALA A 665 51.27 0.94 -14.20
N PRO A 666 51.27 1.92 -15.12
CA PRO A 666 50.60 3.19 -14.91
C PRO A 666 49.07 2.99 -14.70
N ILE A 667 48.50 3.60 -13.67
CA ILE A 667 47.09 3.58 -13.35
C ILE A 667 46.46 4.91 -13.80
N GLU A 668 45.35 4.85 -14.57
CA GLU A 668 44.62 6.03 -15.05
C GLU A 668 43.83 6.66 -13.91
N TYR A 669 43.13 5.85 -13.16
CA TYR A 669 42.39 6.27 -11.96
C TYR A 669 42.05 5.08 -11.05
N ILE A 670 41.64 5.40 -9.82
CA ILE A 670 41.12 4.44 -8.85
C ILE A 670 39.71 4.83 -8.52
N GLN A 671 38.85 3.86 -8.30
CA GLN A 671 37.49 4.05 -7.75
C GLN A 671 37.32 3.22 -6.49
N ILE A 672 36.74 3.81 -5.46
CA ILE A 672 36.35 3.12 -4.23
C ILE A 672 34.85 3.26 -4.05
N ASP A 673 34.16 2.11 -3.90
CA ASP A 673 32.73 2.03 -3.62
C ASP A 673 32.53 1.98 -2.11
N ALA A 674 31.96 3.04 -1.55
CA ALA A 674 31.61 3.12 -0.14
C ALA A 674 30.13 3.41 0.02
N ARG A 675 29.44 2.62 0.84
CA ARG A 675 28.01 2.67 1.04
C ARG A 675 27.65 2.71 2.51
N ASN A 676 26.45 3.17 2.81
CA ASN A 676 25.81 3.07 4.13
C ASN A 676 24.40 2.47 3.99
N LEU A 677 23.62 2.44 5.06
CA LEU A 677 22.27 1.88 5.06
C LEU A 677 21.33 2.58 4.07
N ASN A 678 21.56 3.84 3.76
CA ASN A 678 20.72 4.65 2.86
C ASN A 678 21.19 4.56 1.39
N ILE A 679 22.41 4.06 1.14
CA ILE A 679 23.01 3.94 -0.19
C ILE A 679 23.03 2.48 -0.60
N THR A 680 22.04 2.03 -1.34
CA THR A 680 21.88 0.63 -1.77
C THR A 680 22.55 0.31 -3.12
N SER A 681 22.80 1.34 -3.94
CA SER A 681 23.51 1.21 -5.23
C SER A 681 24.98 1.58 -5.09
N ALA A 682 25.80 1.23 -6.11
CA ALA A 682 27.22 1.56 -6.13
C ALA A 682 27.45 3.07 -6.01
N ASN A 683 28.32 3.48 -5.07
CA ASN A 683 28.66 4.86 -4.75
C ASN A 683 30.15 5.04 -4.82
N TYR A 684 30.65 5.37 -6.02
CA TYR A 684 32.10 5.46 -6.30
C TYR A 684 32.63 6.87 -6.10
N GLN A 685 33.71 6.96 -5.33
CA GLN A 685 34.64 8.10 -5.40
C GLN A 685 35.78 7.78 -6.36
N LYS A 686 36.08 8.69 -7.28
CA LYS A 686 37.14 8.57 -8.28
C LYS A 686 38.35 9.40 -7.88
N PHE A 687 39.56 8.78 -7.97
CA PHE A 687 40.85 9.38 -7.71
C PHE A 687 41.69 9.27 -8.99
N ASP A 688 42.12 10.37 -9.57
CA ASP A 688 42.88 10.45 -10.81
C ASP A 688 44.11 11.34 -10.73
N ASN A 689 44.57 11.67 -9.52
CA ASN A 689 45.75 12.46 -9.26
C ASN A 689 45.72 13.80 -10.03
N GLY A 690 44.60 14.54 -9.95
CA GLY A 690 44.40 15.79 -10.65
C GLY A 690 44.33 15.63 -12.19
N GLY A 691 43.92 14.45 -12.67
CA GLY A 691 43.76 14.13 -14.09
C GLY A 691 45.06 13.59 -14.75
N THR A 692 46.15 13.46 -13.99
CA THR A 692 47.45 12.97 -14.54
C THR A 692 47.57 11.45 -14.46
N GLY A 693 46.75 10.78 -13.62
CA GLY A 693 46.88 9.38 -13.26
C GLY A 693 48.05 9.13 -12.29
N PHE A 694 48.37 7.88 -12.08
CA PHE A 694 49.43 7.40 -11.15
C PHE A 694 50.51 6.71 -11.94
N GLU A 695 51.73 7.17 -11.78
CA GLU A 695 52.90 6.66 -12.48
C GLU A 695 53.39 5.30 -11.90
N ALA A 696 53.94 4.44 -12.76
CA ALA A 696 54.49 3.18 -12.37
C ALA A 696 55.71 3.36 -11.43
N GLY A 697 55.84 2.51 -10.44
CA GLY A 697 56.97 2.47 -9.50
C GLY A 697 56.91 3.55 -8.41
N THR A 698 55.91 4.44 -8.38
CA THR A 698 55.78 5.50 -7.40
C THR A 698 54.76 5.14 -6.33
N ASP A 699 55.03 5.49 -5.07
CA ASP A 699 54.12 5.32 -3.96
C ASP A 699 53.11 6.46 -3.95
N TYR A 700 51.82 6.11 -3.88
CA TYR A 700 50.72 7.08 -3.75
C TYR A 700 49.85 6.75 -2.55
N THR A 701 49.43 7.79 -1.86
CA THR A 701 48.39 7.68 -0.85
C THR A 701 47.18 8.47 -1.31
N ILE A 702 45.99 7.82 -1.37
CA ILE A 702 44.71 8.50 -1.62
C ILE A 702 43.88 8.48 -0.35
N LEU A 703 43.16 9.59 -0.10
CA LEU A 703 42.27 9.77 1.04
C LEU A 703 40.85 9.88 0.55
N LEU A 704 39.96 9.12 1.17
CA LEU A 704 38.53 9.19 0.88
C LEU A 704 37.93 10.44 1.51
N ASP A 705 37.17 11.17 0.74
CA ASP A 705 36.23 12.17 1.26
C ASP A 705 34.96 11.46 1.73
N LEU A 706 34.80 11.32 3.04
CA LEU A 706 33.68 10.61 3.65
C LEU A 706 32.44 11.50 3.80
N GLU A 707 32.56 12.82 3.59
CA GLU A 707 31.43 13.75 3.64
C GLU A 707 30.73 13.90 2.28
N GLN A 708 31.46 13.70 1.18
CA GLN A 708 30.94 13.95 -0.16
C GLN A 708 31.31 12.83 -1.15
N MET A 709 30.77 11.61 -0.95
CA MET A 709 30.91 10.56 -1.95
C MET A 709 29.68 10.51 -2.87
N GLY A 710 29.92 10.39 -4.21
CA GLY A 710 28.83 10.23 -5.19
C GLY A 710 27.92 11.46 -5.38
N GLY A 711 28.49 12.67 -5.41
CA GLY A 711 27.75 13.92 -5.58
C GLY A 711 27.26 14.48 -4.24
N ASN A 712 25.95 14.57 -4.02
CA ASN A 712 25.36 15.12 -2.78
C ASN A 712 25.08 14.07 -1.70
N THR A 713 25.68 12.90 -1.78
CA THR A 713 25.41 11.82 -0.84
C THR A 713 26.43 11.83 0.30
N HIS A 714 25.98 12.11 1.51
CA HIS A 714 26.83 12.09 2.70
C HIS A 714 26.89 10.69 3.32
N LEU A 715 28.11 10.21 3.63
CA LEU A 715 28.33 8.94 4.34
C LEU A 715 28.34 9.15 5.87
N THR A 716 27.41 9.95 6.39
CA THR A 716 27.32 10.22 7.83
C THR A 716 26.45 9.22 8.60
N THR A 717 25.75 8.32 7.88
CA THR A 717 24.92 7.26 8.47
C THR A 717 25.72 5.96 8.56
N TYR A 718 25.70 5.30 9.71
CA TYR A 718 26.53 4.11 9.98
C TYR A 718 25.69 2.83 10.07
N PRO A 719 26.35 1.67 9.87
CA PRO A 719 27.74 1.45 9.47
C PRO A 719 28.02 1.85 8.03
N ILE A 720 29.28 2.25 7.76
CA ILE A 720 29.80 2.43 6.39
C ILE A 720 30.45 1.12 5.94
N LYS A 721 30.19 0.73 4.70
CA LYS A 721 30.82 -0.43 4.05
C LYS A 721 31.66 0.02 2.85
N LEU A 722 32.95 -0.29 2.89
CA LEU A 722 33.79 -0.24 1.70
C LEU A 722 33.63 -1.57 0.98
N GLN A 723 33.08 -1.56 -0.24
CA GLN A 723 32.69 -2.80 -0.95
C GLN A 723 33.59 -3.15 -2.14
N GLU A 724 34.17 -2.15 -2.80
CA GLU A 724 35.01 -2.37 -3.98
C GLU A 724 36.15 -1.35 -4.00
N ILE A 725 37.35 -1.82 -4.29
CA ILE A 725 38.51 -1.01 -4.74
C ILE A 725 38.75 -1.40 -6.18
N ARG A 726 38.70 -0.45 -7.09
CA ARG A 726 38.90 -0.65 -8.52
C ARG A 726 40.10 0.15 -9.01
N PHE A 727 41.11 -0.53 -9.53
CA PHE A 727 42.26 0.04 -10.23
C PHE A 727 41.96 -0.01 -11.73
N VAL A 728 42.17 1.09 -12.43
CA VAL A 728 42.02 1.20 -13.88
C VAL A 728 43.36 1.50 -14.53
N PRO A 729 44.04 0.48 -15.12
CA PRO A 729 45.30 0.69 -15.82
C PRO A 729 45.14 1.68 -16.97
N ASN A 730 46.15 2.53 -17.15
CA ASN A 730 46.21 3.45 -18.28
C ASN A 730 46.39 2.66 -19.58
N LYS A 731 45.32 2.54 -20.37
CA LYS A 731 45.26 1.72 -21.58
C LYS A 731 46.22 2.14 -22.70
N THR A 732 46.72 3.39 -22.64
CA THR A 732 47.65 3.94 -23.63
C THR A 732 49.12 3.75 -23.29
N THR A 733 49.44 3.70 -21.99
CA THR A 733 50.82 3.64 -21.49
C THR A 733 51.18 2.35 -20.75
N ALA A 734 50.16 1.57 -20.29
CA ALA A 734 50.42 0.29 -19.63
C ALA A 734 50.92 -0.79 -20.62
N THR A 735 52.02 -1.42 -20.29
CA THR A 735 52.66 -2.47 -21.11
C THR A 735 51.98 -3.83 -20.84
N ALA A 736 51.66 -4.58 -21.91
CA ALA A 736 51.16 -5.93 -21.79
C ALA A 736 52.18 -6.89 -21.13
N GLY A 737 51.69 -7.82 -20.30
CA GLY A 737 52.50 -8.78 -19.59
C GLY A 737 52.18 -8.87 -18.10
N GLU A 738 53.07 -9.46 -17.35
CA GLU A 738 52.97 -9.57 -15.89
C GLU A 738 53.14 -8.22 -15.21
N GLN A 739 52.20 -7.84 -14.36
CA GLN A 739 52.12 -6.59 -13.64
C GLN A 739 51.72 -6.85 -12.20
N SER A 740 51.98 -5.87 -11.32
CA SER A 740 51.56 -5.98 -9.93
C SER A 740 51.10 -4.63 -9.34
N ILE A 741 50.29 -4.70 -8.31
CA ILE A 741 49.92 -3.58 -7.45
C ILE A 741 50.23 -4.03 -6.02
N ALA A 742 51.20 -3.34 -5.39
CA ALA A 742 51.47 -3.52 -3.97
C ALA A 742 50.61 -2.58 -3.15
N ILE A 743 49.69 -3.14 -2.39
CA ILE A 743 48.89 -2.39 -1.43
C ILE A 743 49.65 -2.33 -0.13
N LYS A 744 50.26 -1.19 0.15
CA LYS A 744 51.11 -0.97 1.31
C LYS A 744 50.37 -0.71 2.59
N ALA A 745 49.22 -0.02 2.49
CA ALA A 745 48.33 0.25 3.59
C ALA A 745 46.90 0.49 3.10
N LEU A 746 45.94 -0.08 3.81
CA LEU A 746 44.52 0.31 3.78
C LEU A 746 44.12 0.52 5.25
N TYR A 747 43.67 1.72 5.61
CA TYR A 747 43.47 2.07 7.00
C TYR A 747 42.30 3.03 7.21
N ALA A 748 41.73 2.99 8.43
CA ALA A 748 40.91 4.02 9.01
C ALA A 748 41.63 4.60 10.22
N HIS A 749 41.74 5.91 10.31
CA HIS A 749 42.46 6.63 11.36
C HIS A 749 41.49 7.49 12.13
N TYR A 750 41.44 7.30 13.46
CA TYR A 750 40.66 8.09 14.41
C TYR A 750 41.66 8.95 15.18
N LYS A 751 41.63 10.26 14.99
CA LYS A 751 42.55 11.20 15.69
C LYS A 751 42.12 11.25 17.15
N HIS A 752 43.00 10.95 18.05
CA HIS A 752 42.81 11.15 19.47
C HIS A 752 42.78 12.67 19.74
N GLN A 753 41.70 13.19 20.34
CA GLN A 753 41.86 14.40 21.11
C GLN A 753 42.65 14.00 22.35
N ALA A 754 43.86 14.49 22.45
CA ALA A 754 44.64 14.34 23.67
C ALA A 754 43.81 14.87 24.84
N LEU A 755 43.50 14.00 25.79
CA LEU A 755 42.85 14.43 27.03
C LEU A 755 43.78 15.46 27.70
N ILE A 756 43.29 16.71 27.85
CA ILE A 756 44.10 17.73 28.56
C ILE A 756 44.41 17.19 29.95
N GLY A 757 45.66 16.91 30.22
CA GLY A 757 46.11 16.31 31.45
C GLY A 757 46.54 14.82 31.37
N ASP A 758 46.29 14.14 30.28
CA ASP A 758 46.86 12.82 29.99
C ASP A 758 48.30 13.01 29.44
N ILE A 759 49.25 13.13 30.35
CA ILE A 759 50.63 13.45 30.04
C ILE A 759 51.37 12.22 29.51
N ASN A 760 51.07 11.06 30.06
CA ASN A 760 51.71 9.80 29.72
C ASN A 760 51.02 9.10 28.52
N ALA A 761 49.93 9.66 28.00
CA ALA A 761 49.17 9.14 26.89
C ALA A 761 48.62 7.72 27.12
N ASP A 762 48.25 7.35 28.36
CA ASP A 762 47.65 6.07 28.68
C ASP A 762 46.11 6.07 28.52
N GLY A 763 45.51 7.21 28.17
CA GLY A 763 44.09 7.37 27.99
C GLY A 763 43.30 7.69 29.25
N GLU A 764 43.97 7.89 30.37
CA GLU A 764 43.35 8.29 31.64
C GLU A 764 44.05 9.54 32.19
N VAL A 765 43.32 10.47 32.77
CA VAL A 765 43.91 11.58 33.54
C VAL A 765 43.87 11.20 35.00
N ASN A 766 45.02 10.85 35.56
CA ASN A 766 45.09 10.38 36.93
C ASN A 766 46.45 10.78 37.61
N VAL A 767 46.76 10.19 38.77
CA VAL A 767 47.97 10.54 39.54
C VAL A 767 49.24 10.17 38.77
N SER A 768 49.22 9.23 37.83
CA SER A 768 50.40 8.91 37.02
C SER A 768 50.79 10.08 36.11
N ASP A 769 49.81 10.85 35.61
CA ASP A 769 50.04 12.02 34.80
C ASP A 769 50.65 13.18 35.62
N VAL A 770 50.21 13.34 36.85
CA VAL A 770 50.85 14.32 37.79
C VAL A 770 52.32 13.94 37.98
N THR A 771 52.61 12.63 38.09
CA THR A 771 53.99 12.15 38.24
C THR A 771 54.79 12.40 36.96
N ALA A 772 54.20 12.16 35.77
CA ALA A 772 54.79 12.42 34.47
C ALA A 772 55.11 13.91 34.28
N LEU A 773 54.16 14.78 34.63
CA LEU A 773 54.33 16.24 34.59
C LEU A 773 55.42 16.74 35.53
N VAL A 774 55.45 16.22 36.77
CA VAL A 774 56.53 16.55 37.73
C VAL A 774 57.89 16.10 37.18
N ASN A 775 58.01 14.90 36.59
CA ASN A 775 59.25 14.45 35.97
C ASN A 775 59.67 15.35 34.79
N ARG A 776 58.71 15.81 33.99
CA ARG A 776 58.96 16.77 32.91
C ARG A 776 59.56 18.07 33.47
N ILE A 777 59.00 18.61 34.53
CA ILE A 777 59.52 19.81 35.22
C ILE A 777 60.91 19.56 35.78
N LEU A 778 61.21 18.36 36.21
CA LEU A 778 62.54 17.97 36.74
C LEU A 778 63.52 17.66 35.62
N GLY A 779 63.20 17.79 34.39
CA GLY A 779 64.08 17.67 33.25
C GLY A 779 63.94 16.43 32.37
N ASP A 780 62.92 15.63 32.58
CA ASP A 780 62.54 14.53 31.68
C ASP A 780 61.99 15.12 30.37
N THR A 781 62.56 14.75 29.25
CA THR A 781 62.19 15.22 27.94
C THR A 781 61.28 14.27 27.17
N THR A 782 60.77 13.25 27.82
CA THR A 782 59.93 12.22 27.23
C THR A 782 58.58 12.79 26.78
N TYR A 783 58.05 13.80 27.48
CA TYR A 783 56.74 14.39 27.22
C TYR A 783 56.88 15.79 26.58
N PRO A 784 56.08 16.12 25.51
CA PRO A 784 56.11 17.43 24.85
C PRO A 784 55.59 18.56 25.75
N ASP A 785 56.18 19.74 25.62
CA ASP A 785 55.70 20.93 26.35
C ASP A 785 54.22 21.25 26.06
N THR A 786 53.79 21.06 24.84
CA THR A 786 52.39 21.26 24.43
C THR A 786 51.36 20.36 25.11
N THR A 787 51.80 19.22 25.65
CA THR A 787 50.97 18.30 26.44
C THR A 787 51.04 18.62 27.92
N CYS A 788 52.14 19.21 28.36
CA CYS A 788 52.47 19.51 29.77
C CYS A 788 52.00 20.88 30.22
N ASP A 789 51.81 21.83 29.30
CA ASP A 789 51.23 23.17 29.58
C ASP A 789 49.71 23.03 29.75
N ILE A 790 49.26 22.73 30.99
CA ILE A 790 47.89 22.42 31.31
C ILE A 790 47.02 23.66 31.40
N ASN A 791 47.60 24.77 31.87
CA ASN A 791 46.92 26.06 32.03
C ASN A 791 47.00 26.95 30.78
N ALA A 792 47.76 26.53 29.76
CA ALA A 792 47.94 27.19 28.46
C ALA A 792 48.58 28.61 28.63
N ASP A 793 49.50 28.77 29.58
CA ASP A 793 50.23 30.03 29.80
C ASP A 793 51.57 30.13 29.02
N GLY A 794 51.94 29.02 28.32
CA GLY A 794 53.11 28.92 27.48
C GLY A 794 54.38 28.48 28.23
N GLU A 795 54.32 28.21 29.52
CA GLU A 795 55.44 27.74 30.35
C GLU A 795 55.04 26.44 31.07
N VAL A 796 55.88 25.40 31.05
CA VAL A 796 55.68 24.17 31.80
C VAL A 796 56.34 24.27 33.17
N ASN A 797 55.54 24.47 34.21
CA ASN A 797 56.00 24.70 35.55
C ASN A 797 55.02 24.17 36.64
N VAL A 798 55.24 24.51 37.92
CA VAL A 798 54.45 24.06 39.07
C VAL A 798 52.95 24.50 38.99
N THR A 799 52.65 25.56 38.22
CA THR A 799 51.24 26.00 38.05
C THR A 799 50.46 24.99 37.22
N ASP A 800 51.07 24.29 36.31
CA ASP A 800 50.47 23.22 35.53
C ASP A 800 50.13 22.00 36.39
N VAL A 801 51.04 21.66 37.33
CA VAL A 801 50.77 20.60 38.31
C VAL A 801 49.58 20.95 39.13
N THR A 802 49.46 22.22 39.56
CA THR A 802 48.31 22.69 40.33
C THR A 802 47.01 22.64 39.49
N ALA A 803 47.08 23.04 38.22
CA ALA A 803 45.94 22.99 37.29
C ALA A 803 45.49 21.52 37.07
N LEU A 804 46.45 20.60 36.90
CA LEU A 804 46.17 19.18 36.71
C LEU A 804 45.55 18.55 37.94
N VAL A 805 46.12 18.86 39.15
CA VAL A 805 45.58 18.35 40.42
C VAL A 805 44.16 18.87 40.66
N ASN A 806 43.89 20.17 40.42
CA ASN A 806 42.52 20.70 40.53
C ASN A 806 41.55 19.99 39.62
N ARG A 807 41.95 19.69 38.38
CA ARG A 807 41.14 18.96 37.43
C ARG A 807 40.86 17.49 37.84
N LEU A 808 41.77 16.88 38.61
CA LEU A 808 41.58 15.54 39.16
C LEU A 808 40.66 15.55 40.41
N LEU A 809 40.47 16.71 41.03
CA LEU A 809 39.65 16.86 42.23
C LEU A 809 38.21 17.33 41.91
N GLU A 810 37.97 17.82 40.69
CA GLU A 810 36.66 18.14 40.11
C GLU A 810 35.94 16.87 39.61
#